data_1d2b53761137fba74f5cbdff65d2810e
#
_entry.id   1d2b53761137fba74f5cbdff65d2810e
#
_cell.length_a   1.000
_cell.length_b   1.000
_cell.length_c   1.000
_cell.angle_alpha   90.00
_cell.angle_beta   90.00
_cell.angle_gamma   90.00
#
_symmetry.space_group_name_H-M   'P 1'
#
loop_
_entity.id
_entity.type
_entity.pdbx_description
1 polymer ?
#
loop_
_entity_poly.entity_id
_entity_poly.type
_entity_poly.pdbx_seq_one_letter_code
_entity_poly.pdbx_strand_id
1 'polypeptide(L)'
;MTIMPMLTAAVLLVPTLAIGAEYQVASPDGTIVVTVDDTQGLAYRVAVDGKPLLVSSRLGLVFKGGLEFGSTSHITAESRAKNNGTWINPFGKQRIVPDRWHELRLTVAEPNDRSFAVVVRAYDDGVALRYDLPEASKLGTFILTDERTEFAFAADHRSWSGDPGGCAENQYPERPLSKIPNGSVLPTLVETPVAFAAITEADLLDWAGMFLRAVPDHSAVKVDLAKRRDGHGLVQATVPIVSPWRVVMIGRKPGDLITSSLVETLATPNRIGDTAWIKPGITAWDPWWSKSVNSRGDTASDKPFINLAATMGWPYMLVDWGWTKNGDVTQWNPKVNVPELLAYAKERHVQLLLWMHSDELNKTGVERGFSTVASWGVPGVKVDFMNSDSQEMVQWYVSTLATAAKHHLMVDFHGAYKPTGLARTFPNYVTQEGVLGNEYNKLNSSCSVRHTMTLPFTRGLLGPMDFTPGGFQNRTPAEWVKDAGSKTGGNCQVLGTRAHQLALTMIYTSPLLCLCDSPTSYLGADLKSPEPGLEFYRGLPTVWDETLVLDAKVAEHLVMARRSGNRWYIGAMSGDAGLTIQVPLTFLKSGSWTIRSWSDTPESAAKPMLVNESTATHTTTETLSLPLSAGGGGFVAVCTPKP
;
A
#
# COMPACT_ATOMS: atom_id res chain seq x y z
N MET A 1 83.17 44.45 -14.99
CA MET A 1 82.42 43.33 -15.62
C MET A 1 81.66 42.63 -14.55
N THR A 2 80.43 43.05 -14.35
CA THR A 2 79.55 42.61 -13.23
C THR A 2 78.49 41.67 -13.80
N ILE A 3 78.52 40.42 -13.38
CA ILE A 3 77.57 39.36 -13.82
C ILE A 3 76.31 39.41 -12.91
N MET A 4 75.17 39.67 -13.50
CA MET A 4 73.85 39.66 -12.87
C MET A 4 73.25 38.23 -12.95
N PRO A 5 72.69 37.62 -11.88
CA PRO A 5 72.06 36.33 -12.00
C PRO A 5 70.63 36.46 -12.50
N MET A 6 70.25 35.65 -13.51
CA MET A 6 68.86 35.45 -13.96
C MET A 6 68.04 34.67 -12.90
N LEU A 7 67.01 35.27 -12.39
CA LEU A 7 65.99 34.58 -11.62
C LEU A 7 65.03 33.85 -12.58
N THR A 8 65.01 32.54 -12.53
CA THR A 8 64.03 31.69 -13.18
C THR A 8 62.80 31.60 -12.29
N ALA A 9 61.69 32.20 -12.69
CA ALA A 9 60.38 32.06 -12.01
C ALA A 9 59.77 30.69 -12.35
N ALA A 10 59.68 29.79 -11.36
CA ALA A 10 58.90 28.54 -11.46
C ALA A 10 57.42 28.87 -11.33
N VAL A 11 56.64 28.67 -12.39
CA VAL A 11 55.17 28.72 -12.36
C VAL A 11 54.68 27.40 -11.73
N LEU A 12 54.23 27.46 -10.49
CA LEU A 12 53.50 26.38 -9.85
C LEU A 12 52.08 26.34 -10.48
N LEU A 13 51.83 25.39 -11.37
CA LEU A 13 50.49 24.99 -11.76
C LEU A 13 49.82 24.30 -10.53
N VAL A 14 48.96 25.02 -9.85
CA VAL A 14 48.01 24.44 -8.88
C VAL A 14 46.94 23.76 -9.73
N PRO A 15 46.70 22.44 -9.62
CA PRO A 15 45.59 21.82 -10.29
C PRO A 15 44.29 22.41 -9.68
N THR A 16 43.55 23.18 -10.44
CA THR A 16 42.17 23.50 -10.14
C THR A 16 41.41 22.19 -10.22
N LEU A 17 41.07 21.60 -9.07
CA LEU A 17 40.04 20.59 -8.99
C LEU A 17 38.80 21.21 -9.66
N ALA A 18 38.41 20.66 -10.79
CA ALA A 18 37.10 20.96 -11.38
C ALA A 18 36.03 20.55 -10.34
N ILE A 19 35.47 21.54 -9.69
CA ILE A 19 34.27 21.32 -8.86
C ILE A 19 33.20 20.92 -9.86
N GLY A 20 32.80 19.65 -9.88
CA GLY A 20 31.70 19.16 -10.71
C GLY A 20 30.43 20.02 -10.44
N ALA A 21 29.67 20.27 -11.48
CA ALA A 21 28.47 21.08 -11.36
C ALA A 21 27.45 20.34 -10.51
N GLU A 22 26.88 21.02 -9.51
CA GLU A 22 25.77 20.54 -8.70
C GLU A 22 24.45 21.05 -9.29
N TYR A 23 23.49 20.14 -9.48
CA TYR A 23 22.17 20.44 -10.00
C TYR A 23 21.14 20.21 -8.91
N GLN A 24 20.33 21.22 -8.61
CA GLN A 24 19.40 21.19 -7.48
C GLN A 24 17.96 21.39 -7.92
N VAL A 25 17.05 20.67 -7.25
CA VAL A 25 15.61 20.91 -7.30
C VAL A 25 15.04 20.89 -5.87
N ALA A 26 14.23 21.90 -5.55
CA ALA A 26 13.56 22.01 -4.26
C ALA A 26 12.06 21.70 -4.40
N SER A 27 11.44 21.21 -3.34
CA SER A 27 9.97 21.11 -3.22
C SER A 27 9.29 22.46 -3.40
N PRO A 28 7.99 22.51 -3.72
CA PRO A 28 7.26 23.77 -3.85
C PRO A 28 7.32 24.69 -2.61
N ASP A 29 7.36 24.11 -1.40
CA ASP A 29 7.54 24.83 -0.14
C ASP A 29 9.03 25.15 0.19
N GLY A 30 9.96 24.65 -0.61
CA GLY A 30 11.41 24.87 -0.46
C GLY A 30 12.08 24.05 0.65
N THR A 31 11.36 23.20 1.38
CA THR A 31 11.91 22.51 2.57
C THR A 31 12.67 21.24 2.25
N ILE A 32 12.38 20.58 1.12
CA ILE A 32 13.06 19.38 0.64
C ILE A 32 13.88 19.73 -0.58
N VAL A 33 15.18 19.47 -0.56
CA VAL A 33 16.10 19.77 -1.64
C VAL A 33 16.82 18.51 -2.09
N VAL A 34 16.75 18.21 -3.39
CA VAL A 34 17.55 17.16 -4.02
C VAL A 34 18.70 17.80 -4.78
N THR A 35 19.90 17.31 -4.57
CA THR A 35 21.11 17.68 -5.32
C THR A 35 21.61 16.46 -6.09
N VAL A 36 21.86 16.61 -7.37
CA VAL A 36 22.48 15.59 -8.24
C VAL A 36 23.82 16.08 -8.71
N ASP A 37 24.83 15.23 -8.72
CA ASP A 37 26.16 15.52 -9.24
C ASP A 37 26.78 14.30 -9.95
N ASP A 38 27.82 14.55 -10.75
CA ASP A 38 28.56 13.54 -11.51
C ASP A 38 30.07 13.52 -11.19
N THR A 39 30.46 14.07 -10.03
CA THR A 39 31.88 14.27 -9.64
C THR A 39 32.63 12.96 -9.46
N GLN A 40 32.00 11.92 -8.95
CA GLN A 40 32.56 10.57 -8.73
C GLN A 40 31.64 9.48 -9.31
N GLY A 41 31.09 9.74 -10.49
CA GLY A 41 29.96 9.01 -11.04
C GLY A 41 28.64 9.65 -10.59
N LEU A 42 27.57 9.27 -11.25
CA LEU A 42 26.23 9.87 -11.03
C LEU A 42 25.70 9.53 -9.64
N ALA A 43 25.42 10.55 -8.84
CA ALA A 43 24.93 10.41 -7.48
C ALA A 43 23.93 11.52 -7.11
N TYR A 44 23.15 11.29 -6.06
CA TYR A 44 22.23 12.28 -5.52
C TYR A 44 22.26 12.35 -4.00
N ARG A 45 21.77 13.45 -3.45
CA ARG A 45 21.60 13.71 -2.01
C ARG A 45 20.22 14.32 -1.77
N VAL A 46 19.68 14.12 -0.59
CA VAL A 46 18.42 14.74 -0.16
C VAL A 46 18.61 15.44 1.18
N ALA A 47 18.24 16.71 1.24
CA ALA A 47 18.20 17.49 2.48
C ALA A 47 16.76 17.87 2.82
N VAL A 48 16.43 17.89 4.11
CA VAL A 48 15.14 18.30 4.67
C VAL A 48 15.39 19.39 5.70
N ASP A 49 14.78 20.54 5.53
CA ASP A 49 14.97 21.72 6.38
C ASP A 49 16.47 22.08 6.54
N GLY A 50 17.24 21.95 5.45
CA GLY A 50 18.67 22.18 5.39
C GLY A 50 19.55 21.10 6.02
N LYS A 51 19.00 20.02 6.55
CA LYS A 51 19.73 18.90 7.16
C LYS A 51 19.76 17.69 6.21
N PRO A 52 20.90 16.95 6.11
CA PRO A 52 20.98 15.79 5.26
C PRO A 52 20.05 14.66 5.76
N LEU A 53 19.14 14.19 4.89
CA LEU A 53 18.35 12.97 5.07
C LEU A 53 19.03 11.80 4.37
N LEU A 54 19.32 11.95 3.07
CA LEU A 54 20.18 11.04 2.31
C LEU A 54 21.51 11.73 2.00
N VAL A 55 22.58 11.01 2.26
CA VAL A 55 23.94 11.40 1.83
C VAL A 55 24.19 10.92 0.40
N SER A 56 25.42 11.03 -0.13
CA SER A 56 25.73 10.63 -1.49
C SER A 56 25.29 9.20 -1.78
N SER A 57 24.30 9.07 -2.66
CA SER A 57 23.61 7.84 -3.06
C SER A 57 23.81 7.62 -4.55
N ARG A 58 24.35 6.47 -4.95
CA ARG A 58 24.67 6.17 -6.35
C ARG A 58 23.43 6.02 -7.21
N LEU A 59 23.59 6.36 -8.50
CA LEU A 59 22.64 6.09 -9.57
C LEU A 59 23.34 5.31 -10.69
N GLY A 60 22.61 4.42 -11.37
CA GLY A 60 23.16 3.73 -12.53
C GLY A 60 22.40 2.46 -12.92
N LEU A 61 22.68 1.98 -14.11
CA LEU A 61 22.08 0.79 -14.72
C LEU A 61 23.17 -0.09 -15.31
N VAL A 62 23.06 -1.41 -15.17
CA VAL A 62 23.98 -2.39 -15.75
C VAL A 62 23.23 -3.27 -16.72
N PHE A 63 23.74 -3.36 -17.94
CA PHE A 63 23.14 -4.13 -19.02
C PHE A 63 23.93 -5.40 -19.31
N LYS A 64 23.28 -6.37 -19.93
CA LYS A 64 23.91 -7.60 -20.40
C LYS A 64 25.09 -7.27 -21.32
N GLY A 65 26.23 -7.93 -21.11
CA GLY A 65 27.47 -7.63 -21.83
C GLY A 65 28.39 -6.64 -21.13
N GLY A 66 28.06 -6.18 -19.93
CA GLY A 66 28.90 -5.36 -19.07
C GLY A 66 28.86 -3.84 -19.40
N LEU A 67 27.93 -3.41 -20.26
CA LEU A 67 27.67 -1.97 -20.43
C LEU A 67 27.05 -1.41 -19.15
N GLU A 68 27.60 -0.32 -18.64
CA GLU A 68 27.15 0.35 -17.42
C GLU A 68 26.89 1.84 -17.71
N PHE A 69 25.75 2.36 -17.24
CA PHE A 69 25.41 3.77 -17.19
C PHE A 69 25.50 4.28 -15.76
N GLY A 70 26.00 5.50 -15.56
CA GLY A 70 26.09 6.17 -14.27
C GLY A 70 27.50 6.21 -13.67
N SER A 71 28.42 5.32 -14.06
CA SER A 71 29.76 5.25 -13.44
C SER A 71 30.78 6.24 -14.04
N THR A 72 30.68 6.49 -15.33
CA THR A 72 31.58 7.41 -16.09
C THR A 72 30.79 8.51 -16.79
N SER A 73 29.61 8.77 -16.32
CA SER A 73 28.63 9.67 -16.91
C SER A 73 28.95 11.13 -16.65
N HIS A 74 28.53 12.01 -17.58
CA HIS A 74 28.63 13.46 -17.43
C HIS A 74 27.31 14.12 -17.74
N ILE A 75 26.84 14.99 -16.83
CA ILE A 75 25.64 15.79 -17.04
C ILE A 75 25.94 16.90 -18.05
N THR A 76 25.22 16.91 -19.17
CA THR A 76 25.49 17.82 -20.30
C THR A 76 24.40 18.90 -20.46
N ALA A 77 23.21 18.65 -19.95
CA ALA A 77 22.12 19.62 -20.02
C ALA A 77 21.10 19.40 -18.90
N GLU A 78 20.38 20.47 -18.53
CA GLU A 78 19.23 20.42 -17.63
C GLU A 78 17.99 21.04 -18.28
N SER A 79 16.83 20.57 -17.87
CA SER A 79 15.55 21.25 -18.09
C SER A 79 14.69 21.15 -16.84
N ARG A 80 13.79 22.10 -16.66
CA ARG A 80 12.96 22.23 -15.46
C ARG A 80 11.49 22.33 -15.82
N ALA A 81 10.65 21.68 -14.99
CA ALA A 81 9.21 21.79 -15.07
C ALA A 81 8.63 21.95 -13.66
N LYS A 82 7.36 22.35 -13.56
CA LYS A 82 6.62 22.41 -12.30
C LYS A 82 5.15 22.17 -12.55
N ASN A 83 4.48 21.66 -11.54
CA ASN A 83 3.03 21.57 -11.50
C ASN A 83 2.50 22.15 -10.17
N ASN A 84 1.33 22.77 -10.21
CA ASN A 84 0.63 23.25 -9.03
C ASN A 84 -0.87 22.97 -9.20
N GLY A 85 -1.19 21.71 -9.38
CA GLY A 85 -2.53 21.22 -9.62
C GLY A 85 -3.08 20.36 -8.50
N THR A 86 -4.22 19.75 -8.81
CA THR A 86 -4.85 18.70 -8.01
C THR A 86 -5.40 17.65 -8.96
N TRP A 87 -5.62 16.43 -8.46
CA TRP A 87 -6.39 15.42 -9.17
C TRP A 87 -7.47 14.84 -8.26
N ILE A 88 -8.49 14.25 -8.87
CA ILE A 88 -9.59 13.62 -8.13
C ILE A 88 -9.29 12.14 -7.96
N ASN A 89 -9.21 11.71 -6.70
CA ASN A 89 -9.17 10.29 -6.35
C ASN A 89 -10.57 9.83 -5.94
N PRO A 90 -11.29 9.10 -6.81
CA PRO A 90 -12.67 8.69 -6.52
C PRO A 90 -12.76 7.59 -5.46
N PHE A 91 -11.66 6.84 -5.22
CA PHE A 91 -11.67 5.61 -4.43
C PHE A 91 -10.46 5.55 -3.49
N GLY A 92 -10.31 6.48 -2.58
CA GLY A 92 -9.13 6.50 -1.72
C GLY A 92 -9.35 7.12 -0.35
N LYS A 93 -8.23 7.45 0.28
CA LYS A 93 -8.18 8.08 1.60
C LYS A 93 -8.45 9.59 1.57
N GLN A 94 -8.42 10.19 0.38
CA GLN A 94 -8.60 11.63 0.16
C GLN A 94 -9.14 11.86 -1.25
N ARG A 95 -10.20 12.66 -1.38
CA ARG A 95 -10.87 12.89 -2.67
C ARG A 95 -10.14 13.88 -3.57
N ILE A 96 -9.69 15.00 -3.01
CA ILE A 96 -8.95 16.04 -3.73
C ILE A 96 -7.50 15.91 -3.31
N VAL A 97 -6.66 15.45 -4.23
CA VAL A 97 -5.25 15.19 -3.97
C VAL A 97 -4.40 16.30 -4.57
N PRO A 98 -3.53 16.96 -3.81
CA PRO A 98 -2.55 17.89 -4.35
C PRO A 98 -1.60 17.18 -5.32
N ASP A 99 -1.34 17.80 -6.47
CA ASP A 99 -0.32 17.38 -7.44
C ASP A 99 0.60 18.58 -7.69
N ARG A 100 1.46 18.86 -6.71
CA ARG A 100 2.36 20.00 -6.70
C ARG A 100 3.80 19.53 -6.60
N TRP A 101 4.59 19.84 -7.61
CA TRP A 101 5.98 19.43 -7.68
C TRP A 101 6.82 20.37 -8.53
N HIS A 102 8.13 20.33 -8.27
CA HIS A 102 9.17 20.81 -9.18
C HIS A 102 9.94 19.62 -9.75
N GLU A 103 10.28 19.68 -11.03
CA GLU A 103 11.03 18.64 -11.74
C GLU A 103 12.33 19.19 -12.29
N LEU A 104 13.37 18.39 -12.16
CA LEU A 104 14.66 18.55 -12.79
C LEU A 104 14.91 17.33 -13.69
N ARG A 105 15.08 17.57 -14.97
CA ARG A 105 15.50 16.57 -15.96
C ARG A 105 16.92 16.84 -16.37
N LEU A 106 17.80 15.88 -16.15
CA LEU A 106 19.22 15.94 -16.46
C LEU A 106 19.52 15.03 -17.64
N THR A 107 20.08 15.60 -18.74
CA THR A 107 20.62 14.80 -19.83
C THR A 107 22.03 14.38 -19.45
N VAL A 108 22.27 13.08 -19.49
CA VAL A 108 23.50 12.44 -19.04
C VAL A 108 24.17 11.78 -20.26
N ALA A 109 25.37 12.20 -20.56
CA ALA A 109 26.20 11.63 -21.63
C ALA A 109 27.00 10.43 -21.10
N GLU A 110 27.07 9.41 -21.94
CA GLU A 110 27.85 8.19 -21.74
C GLU A 110 28.89 8.01 -22.88
N PRO A 111 29.92 7.20 -22.71
CA PRO A 111 30.86 6.88 -23.78
C PRO A 111 30.17 6.39 -25.06
N ASN A 112 30.81 6.62 -26.21
CA ASN A 112 30.36 6.24 -27.55
C ASN A 112 29.08 6.97 -28.00
N ASP A 113 28.97 8.27 -27.69
CA ASP A 113 27.85 9.15 -28.07
C ASP A 113 26.48 8.59 -27.62
N ARG A 114 26.41 7.95 -26.47
CA ARG A 114 25.18 7.53 -25.83
C ARG A 114 24.70 8.60 -24.86
N SER A 115 23.41 8.70 -24.70
CA SER A 115 22.81 9.53 -23.65
C SER A 115 21.52 8.96 -23.10
N PHE A 116 21.25 9.24 -21.85
CA PHE A 116 20.00 8.96 -21.17
C PHE A 116 19.61 10.16 -20.32
N ALA A 117 18.47 10.10 -19.62
CA ALA A 117 18.14 11.15 -18.67
C ALA A 117 17.82 10.57 -17.29
N VAL A 118 18.15 11.35 -16.26
CA VAL A 118 17.62 11.19 -14.91
C VAL A 118 16.59 12.28 -14.67
N VAL A 119 15.37 11.87 -14.30
CA VAL A 119 14.28 12.79 -13.98
C VAL A 119 14.06 12.74 -12.49
N VAL A 120 14.10 13.90 -11.82
CA VAL A 120 13.91 14.04 -10.38
C VAL A 120 12.71 14.96 -10.13
N ARG A 121 11.76 14.52 -9.31
CA ARG A 121 10.67 15.35 -8.80
C ARG A 121 10.79 15.54 -7.30
N ALA A 122 10.62 16.76 -6.85
CA ALA A 122 10.52 17.12 -5.45
C ALA A 122 9.09 17.60 -5.14
N TYR A 123 8.47 16.95 -4.16
CA TYR A 123 7.16 17.26 -3.59
C TYR A 123 7.34 17.73 -2.16
N ASP A 124 6.30 18.34 -1.55
CA ASP A 124 6.33 18.77 -0.14
C ASP A 124 6.34 17.56 0.85
N ASP A 125 5.96 16.37 0.37
CA ASP A 125 5.88 15.10 1.12
C ASP A 125 6.82 14.00 0.58
N GLY A 126 7.81 14.35 -0.24
CA GLY A 126 8.82 13.39 -0.70
C GLY A 126 9.52 13.73 -2.01
N VAL A 127 10.35 12.80 -2.43
CA VAL A 127 11.12 12.90 -3.68
C VAL A 127 11.00 11.61 -4.49
N ALA A 128 11.07 11.75 -5.81
CA ALA A 128 11.06 10.62 -6.72
C ALA A 128 12.08 10.83 -7.84
N LEU A 129 12.74 9.76 -8.25
CA LEU A 129 13.65 9.77 -9.39
C LEU A 129 13.40 8.57 -10.31
N ARG A 130 13.64 8.73 -11.61
CA ARG A 130 13.59 7.65 -12.60
C ARG A 130 14.56 7.84 -13.73
N TYR A 131 14.86 6.75 -14.41
CA TYR A 131 15.65 6.74 -15.63
C TYR A 131 14.72 6.85 -16.85
N ASP A 132 15.11 7.69 -17.80
CA ASP A 132 14.49 7.78 -19.10
C ASP A 132 15.53 7.41 -20.16
N LEU A 133 15.26 6.33 -20.88
CA LEU A 133 16.14 5.71 -21.88
C LEU A 133 15.58 6.00 -23.28
N PRO A 134 15.97 7.13 -23.91
CA PRO A 134 15.56 7.49 -25.26
C PRO A 134 16.30 6.67 -26.33
N GLU A 135 15.92 6.82 -27.60
CA GLU A 135 16.67 6.27 -28.74
C GLU A 135 18.16 6.66 -28.74
N ALA A 136 18.48 7.87 -28.24
CA ALA A 136 19.84 8.37 -28.10
C ALA A 136 20.69 7.54 -27.10
N SER A 137 20.10 6.67 -26.29
CA SER A 137 20.85 5.71 -25.46
C SER A 137 21.55 4.65 -26.30
N LYS A 138 21.12 4.49 -27.56
CA LYS A 138 21.66 3.51 -28.52
C LYS A 138 21.66 2.07 -27.98
N LEU A 139 20.69 1.77 -27.06
CA LEU A 139 20.54 0.43 -26.47
C LEU A 139 19.80 -0.52 -27.42
N GLY A 140 18.91 0.02 -28.27
CA GLY A 140 18.00 -0.80 -29.06
C GLY A 140 17.13 -1.67 -28.14
N THR A 141 17.13 -2.99 -28.39
CA THR A 141 16.59 -3.97 -27.44
C THR A 141 17.70 -4.36 -26.46
N PHE A 142 17.42 -4.28 -25.16
CA PHE A 142 18.39 -4.53 -24.11
C PHE A 142 17.86 -5.49 -23.03
N ILE A 143 18.79 -6.04 -22.26
CA ILE A 143 18.51 -6.76 -21.02
C ILE A 143 19.24 -6.05 -19.88
N LEU A 144 18.48 -5.60 -18.87
CA LEU A 144 19.00 -5.06 -17.61
C LEU A 144 19.41 -6.22 -16.70
N THR A 145 20.59 -6.13 -16.08
CA THR A 145 21.12 -7.15 -15.16
C THR A 145 21.34 -6.66 -13.74
N ASP A 146 21.45 -5.35 -13.51
CA ASP A 146 21.48 -4.73 -12.17
C ASP A 146 21.02 -3.27 -12.26
N GLU A 147 20.47 -2.75 -11.16
CA GLU A 147 20.20 -1.34 -10.95
C GLU A 147 21.00 -0.86 -9.73
N ARG A 148 21.78 0.20 -9.92
CA ARG A 148 22.73 0.73 -8.94
C ARG A 148 22.14 1.77 -8.00
N THR A 149 20.84 2.06 -8.11
CA THR A 149 20.18 3.08 -7.29
C THR A 149 20.29 2.73 -5.80
N GLU A 150 20.92 3.62 -5.04
CA GLU A 150 21.14 3.52 -3.60
C GLU A 150 20.32 4.55 -2.83
N PHE A 151 20.11 4.27 -1.54
CA PHE A 151 19.54 5.18 -0.55
C PHE A 151 20.47 5.13 0.67
N ALA A 152 21.41 6.07 0.73
CA ALA A 152 22.45 6.11 1.76
C ALA A 152 22.09 7.13 2.83
N PHE A 153 22.17 6.72 4.10
CA PHE A 153 21.91 7.55 5.26
C PHE A 153 23.21 7.88 6.01
N ALA A 154 23.18 8.95 6.80
CA ALA A 154 24.37 9.37 7.57
C ALA A 154 24.73 8.42 8.73
N ALA A 155 23.81 7.54 9.15
CA ALA A 155 24.00 6.57 10.21
C ALA A 155 23.13 5.32 10.01
N ASP A 156 23.43 4.27 10.76
CA ASP A 156 22.65 3.04 10.77
C ASP A 156 21.36 3.22 11.61
N HIS A 157 20.36 3.78 10.96
CA HIS A 157 19.10 4.15 11.59
C HIS A 157 18.20 2.94 11.85
N ARG A 158 17.27 3.11 12.78
CA ARG A 158 16.15 2.22 13.05
C ARG A 158 15.24 2.17 11.82
N SER A 159 14.84 0.97 11.43
CA SER A 159 13.97 0.78 10.26
C SER A 159 12.96 -0.35 10.48
N TRP A 160 11.86 -0.30 9.71
CA TRP A 160 10.88 -1.38 9.56
C TRP A 160 10.86 -1.76 8.10
N SER A 161 11.23 -2.99 7.81
CA SER A 161 11.33 -3.49 6.44
C SER A 161 10.67 -4.86 6.33
N GLY A 162 9.99 -5.12 5.23
CA GLY A 162 9.35 -6.40 4.98
C GLY A 162 10.37 -7.54 4.89
N ASP A 163 10.03 -8.71 5.44
CA ASP A 163 10.82 -9.91 5.22
C ASP A 163 10.76 -10.32 3.74
N PRO A 164 11.76 -11.05 3.21
CA PRO A 164 11.76 -11.51 1.83
C PRO A 164 10.55 -12.42 1.52
N GLY A 165 9.93 -12.21 0.35
CA GLY A 165 8.81 -13.03 -0.11
C GLY A 165 8.17 -12.48 -1.38
N GLY A 166 7.68 -13.36 -2.24
CA GLY A 166 7.19 -13.00 -3.58
C GLY A 166 5.80 -12.39 -3.66
N CYS A 167 4.96 -12.53 -2.60
CA CYS A 167 3.58 -12.02 -2.59
C CYS A 167 3.34 -10.91 -1.57
N ALA A 168 4.40 -10.34 -1.00
CA ALA A 168 4.36 -9.27 0.01
C ALA A 168 3.49 -9.57 1.26
N GLU A 169 3.14 -10.83 1.52
CA GLU A 169 2.42 -11.28 2.70
C GLU A 169 3.39 -11.50 3.87
N ASN A 170 4.07 -10.45 4.27
CA ASN A 170 5.20 -10.49 5.19
C ASN A 170 4.99 -9.60 6.40
N GLN A 171 5.74 -9.88 7.47
CA GLN A 171 5.90 -8.96 8.59
C GLN A 171 6.90 -7.87 8.23
N TYR A 172 6.81 -6.75 8.95
CA TYR A 172 7.73 -5.63 8.88
C TYR A 172 8.45 -5.47 10.23
N PRO A 173 9.38 -6.37 10.59
CA PRO A 173 10.08 -6.28 11.85
C PRO A 173 10.98 -5.06 11.89
N GLU A 174 11.15 -4.53 13.12
CA GLU A 174 12.10 -3.50 13.41
C GLU A 174 13.53 -4.03 13.37
N ARG A 175 14.42 -3.34 12.67
CA ARG A 175 15.85 -3.69 12.57
C ARG A 175 16.71 -2.48 12.21
N PRO A 176 18.03 -2.50 12.50
CA PRO A 176 18.97 -1.53 11.91
C PRO A 176 18.96 -1.61 10.39
N LEU A 177 19.16 -0.48 9.71
CA LEU A 177 19.17 -0.39 8.24
C LEU A 177 20.20 -1.35 7.61
N SER A 178 21.38 -1.49 8.24
CA SER A 178 22.46 -2.41 7.81
C SER A 178 22.08 -3.90 7.91
N LYS A 179 20.96 -4.24 8.56
CA LYS A 179 20.47 -5.62 8.74
C LYS A 179 19.27 -5.97 7.86
N ILE A 180 18.94 -5.11 6.92
CA ILE A 180 17.89 -5.38 5.95
C ILE A 180 18.32 -6.56 5.06
N PRO A 181 17.51 -7.63 4.96
CA PRO A 181 17.86 -8.80 4.15
C PRO A 181 17.78 -8.51 2.65
N ASN A 182 18.44 -9.34 1.85
CA ASN A 182 18.29 -9.32 0.40
C ASN A 182 16.85 -9.70 0.03
N GLY A 183 16.26 -8.99 -0.94
CA GLY A 183 14.86 -9.21 -1.35
C GLY A 183 13.84 -8.70 -0.34
N SER A 184 14.21 -7.73 0.52
CA SER A 184 13.28 -7.10 1.47
C SER A 184 12.15 -6.40 0.75
N VAL A 185 10.91 -6.74 1.12
CA VAL A 185 9.68 -6.20 0.52
C VAL A 185 9.45 -4.76 0.93
N LEU A 186 8.96 -3.94 0.01
CA LEU A 186 8.63 -2.54 0.23
C LEU A 186 7.29 -2.36 0.97
N PRO A 187 7.12 -1.17 1.61
CA PRO A 187 8.10 -0.10 1.78
C PRO A 187 9.10 -0.43 2.89
N THR A 188 10.23 0.24 2.87
CA THR A 188 11.12 0.30 4.05
C THR A 188 10.95 1.65 4.71
N LEU A 189 10.42 1.66 5.93
CA LEU A 189 10.34 2.85 6.77
C LEU A 189 11.64 3.01 7.55
N VAL A 190 12.21 4.21 7.53
CA VAL A 190 13.42 4.58 8.26
C VAL A 190 13.12 5.79 9.16
N GLU A 191 13.41 5.66 10.46
CA GLU A 191 13.30 6.74 11.44
C GLU A 191 14.66 7.41 11.61
N THR A 192 14.74 8.69 11.29
CA THR A 192 15.96 9.49 11.44
C THR A 192 15.72 10.69 12.37
N PRO A 193 16.77 11.33 12.91
CA PRO A 193 16.61 12.58 13.67
C PRO A 193 16.07 13.75 12.84
N VAL A 194 16.07 13.63 11.50
CA VAL A 194 15.64 14.70 10.59
C VAL A 194 14.18 14.53 10.18
N ALA A 195 13.80 13.31 9.78
CA ALA A 195 12.46 12.99 9.29
C ALA A 195 12.26 11.46 9.30
N PHE A 196 11.00 11.04 9.15
CA PHE A 196 10.66 9.68 8.73
C PHE A 196 10.75 9.59 7.21
N ALA A 197 11.39 8.54 6.70
CA ALA A 197 11.54 8.28 5.28
C ALA A 197 10.97 6.89 4.94
N ALA A 198 10.07 6.79 3.96
CA ALA A 198 9.61 5.50 3.47
C ALA A 198 10.07 5.30 2.02
N ILE A 199 10.95 4.31 1.82
CA ILE A 199 11.51 3.98 0.51
C ILE A 199 10.56 3.02 -0.20
N THR A 200 10.15 3.37 -1.44
CA THR A 200 9.26 2.56 -2.27
C THR A 200 9.45 2.86 -3.75
N GLU A 201 8.52 2.36 -4.58
CA GLU A 201 8.47 2.66 -6.02
C GLU A 201 7.04 3.04 -6.45
N ALA A 202 6.91 3.69 -7.59
CA ALA A 202 5.62 4.04 -8.18
C ALA A 202 5.65 3.93 -9.72
N ASP A 203 4.46 3.84 -10.34
CA ASP A 203 4.27 3.75 -11.79
C ASP A 203 4.95 2.53 -12.42
N LEU A 204 4.81 1.37 -11.78
CA LEU A 204 5.34 0.10 -12.26
C LEU A 204 4.41 -0.47 -13.34
N LEU A 205 4.76 -0.27 -14.62
CA LEU A 205 3.92 -0.65 -15.77
C LEU A 205 4.59 -1.68 -16.70
N ASP A 206 5.90 -1.54 -16.95
CA ASP A 206 6.67 -2.40 -17.86
C ASP A 206 8.12 -2.53 -17.38
N TRP A 207 8.30 -2.92 -16.13
CA TRP A 207 9.59 -3.11 -15.48
C TRP A 207 9.48 -4.21 -14.44
N ALA A 208 10.60 -4.67 -13.88
CA ALA A 208 10.59 -5.57 -12.75
C ALA A 208 10.32 -4.82 -11.43
N GLY A 209 9.56 -5.41 -10.53
CA GLY A 209 9.29 -4.86 -9.21
C GLY A 209 10.55 -4.74 -8.35
N MET A 210 10.59 -3.69 -7.54
CA MET A 210 11.71 -3.36 -6.66
C MET A 210 11.54 -4.02 -5.28
N PHE A 211 12.61 -4.63 -4.83
CA PHE A 211 12.94 -4.99 -3.46
C PHE A 211 14.15 -4.16 -3.01
N LEU A 212 14.56 -4.32 -1.77
CA LEU A 212 15.77 -3.71 -1.24
C LEU A 212 16.71 -4.76 -0.65
N ARG A 213 18.00 -4.38 -0.57
CA ARG A 213 19.02 -5.10 0.18
C ARG A 213 19.99 -4.11 0.82
N ALA A 214 20.53 -4.46 1.99
CA ALA A 214 21.58 -3.65 2.61
C ALA A 214 22.85 -3.62 1.74
N VAL A 215 23.55 -2.49 1.78
CA VAL A 215 24.88 -2.36 1.20
C VAL A 215 25.89 -2.73 2.29
N PRO A 216 26.77 -3.76 2.07
CA PRO A 216 27.74 -4.18 3.07
C PRO A 216 28.60 -3.02 3.55
N ASP A 217 28.84 -2.96 4.87
CA ASP A 217 29.70 -1.97 5.54
C ASP A 217 29.26 -0.50 5.39
N HIS A 218 28.03 -0.27 4.92
CA HIS A 218 27.46 1.07 4.74
C HIS A 218 26.09 1.20 5.39
N SER A 219 25.74 2.40 5.85
CA SER A 219 24.39 2.75 6.31
C SER A 219 23.48 3.06 5.09
N ALA A 220 23.36 2.10 4.19
CA ALA A 220 22.66 2.27 2.92
C ALA A 220 21.90 1.00 2.53
N VAL A 221 20.84 1.20 1.76
CA VAL A 221 20.16 0.13 1.03
C VAL A 221 20.19 0.44 -0.46
N LYS A 222 20.10 -0.60 -1.28
CA LYS A 222 20.04 -0.45 -2.73
C LYS A 222 18.92 -1.28 -3.34
N VAL A 223 18.55 -0.91 -4.53
CA VAL A 223 17.57 -1.62 -5.35
C VAL A 223 18.03 -3.05 -5.61
N ASP A 224 17.07 -3.97 -5.48
CA ASP A 224 17.16 -5.39 -5.83
C ASP A 224 15.91 -5.73 -6.64
N LEU A 225 16.05 -5.94 -7.94
CA LEU A 225 14.89 -6.13 -8.82
C LEU A 225 14.47 -7.60 -8.91
N ALA A 226 13.18 -7.83 -9.06
CA ALA A 226 12.65 -9.15 -9.35
C ALA A 226 13.27 -9.74 -10.62
N LYS A 227 13.59 -11.03 -10.57
CA LYS A 227 14.17 -11.74 -11.72
C LYS A 227 13.07 -12.09 -12.72
N ARG A 228 13.42 -12.04 -13.99
CA ARG A 228 12.57 -12.57 -15.06
C ARG A 228 12.33 -14.06 -14.88
N ARG A 229 11.15 -14.53 -15.26
CA ARG A 229 10.76 -15.95 -15.18
C ARG A 229 11.59 -16.85 -16.11
N ASP A 230 12.06 -16.29 -17.24
CA ASP A 230 12.92 -17.00 -18.20
C ASP A 230 14.39 -17.10 -17.73
N GLY A 231 14.77 -16.47 -16.61
CA GLY A 231 16.10 -16.45 -16.06
C GLY A 231 17.09 -15.52 -16.81
N HIS A 232 16.63 -14.76 -17.80
CA HIS A 232 17.47 -13.90 -18.63
C HIS A 232 17.46 -12.43 -18.14
N GLY A 233 18.08 -12.19 -16.98
CA GLY A 233 18.21 -10.84 -16.41
C GLY A 233 16.99 -10.40 -15.59
N LEU A 234 16.79 -9.09 -15.51
CA LEU A 234 15.78 -8.46 -14.67
C LEU A 234 14.68 -7.79 -15.50
N VAL A 235 15.08 -7.07 -16.55
CA VAL A 235 14.18 -6.38 -17.48
C VAL A 235 14.67 -6.60 -18.90
N GLN A 236 13.77 -6.93 -19.81
CA GLN A 236 14.02 -6.92 -21.26
C GLN A 236 13.08 -5.91 -21.90
N ALA A 237 13.66 -4.90 -22.56
CA ALA A 237 12.89 -3.82 -23.16
C ALA A 237 13.57 -3.29 -24.43
N THR A 238 12.83 -2.46 -25.16
CA THR A 238 13.33 -1.70 -26.31
C THR A 238 13.14 -0.22 -26.05
N VAL A 239 14.14 0.60 -26.37
CA VAL A 239 14.02 2.06 -26.24
C VAL A 239 13.09 2.62 -27.34
N PRO A 240 12.34 3.72 -27.06
CA PRO A 240 12.38 4.54 -25.84
C PRO A 240 11.55 3.92 -24.71
N ILE A 241 12.06 3.98 -23.48
CA ILE A 241 11.34 3.49 -22.28
C ILE A 241 11.74 4.29 -21.04
N VAL A 242 10.86 4.36 -20.06
CA VAL A 242 11.12 4.94 -18.74
C VAL A 242 11.05 3.87 -17.65
N SER A 243 11.91 3.94 -16.65
CA SER A 243 11.81 3.09 -15.46
C SER A 243 10.67 3.56 -14.56
N PRO A 244 10.19 2.72 -13.62
CA PRO A 244 9.37 3.19 -12.51
C PRO A 244 10.07 4.28 -11.71
N TRP A 245 9.30 5.06 -10.95
CA TRP A 245 9.85 5.99 -9.99
C TRP A 245 10.43 5.26 -8.78
N ARG A 246 11.65 5.63 -8.37
CA ARG A 246 12.23 5.29 -7.08
C ARG A 246 11.86 6.41 -6.12
N VAL A 247 11.13 6.09 -5.07
CA VAL A 247 10.42 7.06 -4.24
C VAL A 247 10.96 7.04 -2.82
N VAL A 248 11.14 8.22 -2.25
CA VAL A 248 11.35 8.42 -0.82
C VAL A 248 10.22 9.34 -0.34
N MET A 249 9.19 8.77 0.30
CA MET A 249 8.18 9.53 1.01
C MET A 249 8.82 10.13 2.27
N ILE A 250 8.51 11.38 2.61
CA ILE A 250 9.15 12.11 3.71
C ILE A 250 8.09 12.78 4.57
N GLY A 251 8.15 12.52 5.90
CA GLY A 251 7.27 13.13 6.88
C GLY A 251 8.05 13.60 8.11
N ARG A 252 7.70 14.75 8.69
CA ARG A 252 8.29 15.21 9.96
C ARG A 252 7.76 14.40 11.14
N LYS A 253 6.57 13.83 10.97
CA LYS A 253 5.92 12.90 11.89
C LYS A 253 5.50 11.64 11.13
N PRO A 254 5.37 10.49 11.79
CA PRO A 254 4.98 9.25 11.12
C PRO A 254 3.58 9.35 10.47
N GLY A 255 2.68 10.16 11.04
CA GLY A 255 1.34 10.42 10.51
C GLY A 255 1.34 11.15 9.16
N ASP A 256 2.35 11.97 8.86
CA ASP A 256 2.47 12.68 7.58
C ASP A 256 2.60 11.68 6.42
N LEU A 257 3.31 10.56 6.63
CA LEU A 257 3.43 9.50 5.63
C LEU A 257 2.08 8.82 5.35
N ILE A 258 1.25 8.60 6.38
CA ILE A 258 -0.06 7.96 6.24
C ILE A 258 -1.00 8.82 5.39
N THR A 259 -0.94 10.14 5.52
CA THR A 259 -1.79 11.06 4.74
C THR A 259 -1.27 11.33 3.33
N SER A 260 0.02 11.10 3.05
CA SER A 260 0.62 11.27 1.73
C SER A 260 -0.03 10.35 0.68
N SER A 261 -0.32 10.90 -0.49
CA SER A 261 -0.77 10.16 -1.69
C SER A 261 0.31 10.13 -2.78
N LEU A 262 1.57 10.26 -2.41
CA LEU A 262 2.69 10.44 -3.35
C LEU A 262 2.81 9.28 -4.35
N VAL A 263 2.66 8.03 -3.89
CA VAL A 263 2.74 6.83 -4.75
C VAL A 263 1.68 6.86 -5.84
N GLU A 264 0.43 7.19 -5.49
CA GLU A 264 -0.65 7.32 -6.46
C GLU A 264 -0.45 8.55 -7.36
N THR A 265 0.03 9.68 -6.79
CA THR A 265 0.26 10.92 -7.55
C THR A 265 1.36 10.79 -8.61
N LEU A 266 2.36 9.95 -8.36
CA LEU A 266 3.41 9.64 -9.32
C LEU A 266 2.97 8.69 -10.44
N ALA A 267 1.91 7.92 -10.22
CA ALA A 267 1.43 6.95 -11.21
C ALA A 267 0.77 7.62 -12.42
N THR A 268 0.84 6.95 -13.54
CA THR A 268 0.18 7.34 -14.78
C THR A 268 -1.32 7.61 -14.53
N PRO A 269 -1.88 8.72 -15.04
CA PRO A 269 -3.31 9.01 -14.91
C PRO A 269 -4.22 7.94 -15.50
N ASN A 270 -5.50 7.97 -15.08
CA ASN A 270 -6.55 7.06 -15.51
C ASN A 270 -6.56 6.78 -17.03
N ARG A 271 -6.45 5.49 -17.38
CA ARG A 271 -6.44 4.98 -18.78
C ARG A 271 -7.77 4.34 -19.19
N ILE A 272 -8.71 4.11 -18.27
CA ILE A 272 -9.97 3.44 -18.60
C ILE A 272 -11.13 4.42 -18.88
N GLY A 273 -10.93 5.71 -18.67
CA GLY A 273 -11.92 6.75 -18.94
C GLY A 273 -13.03 6.78 -17.88
N ASP A 274 -14.26 6.38 -18.23
CA ASP A 274 -15.40 6.41 -17.31
C ASP A 274 -15.23 5.44 -16.13
N THR A 275 -15.45 5.96 -14.92
CA THR A 275 -15.37 5.21 -13.65
C THR A 275 -16.71 5.15 -12.92
N ALA A 276 -17.78 5.68 -13.50
CA ALA A 276 -19.09 5.78 -12.85
C ALA A 276 -19.74 4.42 -12.53
N TRP A 277 -19.32 3.37 -13.24
CA TRP A 277 -19.77 2.00 -13.00
C TRP A 277 -19.07 1.32 -11.80
N ILE A 278 -17.92 1.81 -11.35
CA ILE A 278 -17.19 1.29 -10.19
C ILE A 278 -17.92 1.72 -8.93
N LYS A 279 -18.31 0.75 -8.10
CA LYS A 279 -19.07 0.99 -6.87
C LYS A 279 -18.34 0.41 -5.67
N PRO A 280 -17.58 1.20 -4.93
CA PRO A 280 -16.99 0.78 -3.65
C PRO A 280 -18.04 0.32 -2.66
N GLY A 281 -17.64 -0.55 -1.72
CA GLY A 281 -18.55 -1.02 -0.69
C GLY A 281 -17.98 -2.12 0.17
N ILE A 282 -18.76 -2.54 1.15
CA ILE A 282 -18.44 -3.67 2.02
C ILE A 282 -18.90 -4.97 1.36
N THR A 283 -18.08 -6.02 1.46
CA THR A 283 -18.45 -7.37 1.08
C THR A 283 -18.40 -8.33 2.28
N ALA A 284 -19.41 -9.18 2.40
CA ALA A 284 -19.29 -10.36 3.25
C ALA A 284 -18.42 -11.40 2.55
N TRP A 285 -17.56 -12.09 3.30
CA TRP A 285 -16.78 -13.20 2.78
C TRP A 285 -17.51 -14.51 3.05
N ASP A 286 -17.45 -15.47 2.14
CA ASP A 286 -18.09 -16.77 2.24
C ASP A 286 -17.57 -17.61 3.43
N PRO A 287 -18.04 -18.88 3.60
CA PRO A 287 -17.58 -19.73 4.69
C PRO A 287 -16.07 -20.03 4.77
N TRP A 288 -15.25 -19.53 3.84
CA TRP A 288 -13.81 -19.80 3.85
C TRP A 288 -13.14 -19.47 5.20
N TRP A 289 -13.46 -18.30 5.78
CA TRP A 289 -12.94 -17.89 7.08
C TRP A 289 -13.40 -18.79 8.23
N SER A 290 -14.69 -19.13 8.28
CA SER A 290 -15.34 -19.82 9.40
C SER A 290 -15.18 -21.35 9.37
N LYS A 291 -14.63 -21.93 8.31
CA LYS A 291 -14.39 -23.37 8.17
C LYS A 291 -12.90 -23.69 8.24
N SER A 292 -12.55 -24.98 8.16
CA SER A 292 -11.13 -25.43 8.10
C SER A 292 -10.42 -24.91 6.84
N VAL A 293 -9.08 -24.88 6.87
CA VAL A 293 -8.21 -24.36 5.80
C VAL A 293 -8.56 -24.91 4.41
N ASN A 294 -9.05 -26.15 4.32
CA ASN A 294 -9.40 -26.79 3.05
C ASN A 294 -10.91 -26.81 2.77
N SER A 295 -11.70 -26.08 3.50
CA SER A 295 -13.15 -26.05 3.30
C SER A 295 -13.53 -25.16 2.12
N ARG A 296 -14.52 -25.60 1.38
CA ARG A 296 -15.16 -24.83 0.30
C ARG A 296 -16.59 -24.52 0.71
N GLY A 297 -17.11 -23.39 0.25
CA GLY A 297 -18.52 -23.12 0.28
C GLY A 297 -19.32 -24.13 -0.57
N ASP A 298 -20.61 -24.14 -0.36
CA ASP A 298 -21.62 -24.75 -1.24
C ASP A 298 -22.84 -23.84 -1.29
N THR A 299 -23.75 -24.07 -2.22
CA THR A 299 -24.93 -23.21 -2.41
C THR A 299 -25.72 -22.98 -1.11
N ALA A 300 -25.80 -23.97 -0.22
CA ALA A 300 -26.55 -23.85 1.03
C ALA A 300 -25.80 -23.03 2.07
N SER A 301 -24.48 -23.24 2.19
CA SER A 301 -23.65 -22.54 3.18
C SER A 301 -23.34 -21.08 2.78
N ASP A 302 -23.46 -20.70 1.51
CA ASP A 302 -23.23 -19.33 1.02
C ASP A 302 -24.44 -18.42 1.25
N LYS A 303 -25.66 -18.95 1.19
CA LYS A 303 -26.91 -18.18 1.39
C LYS A 303 -26.99 -17.39 2.70
N PRO A 304 -26.57 -17.92 3.87
CA PRO A 304 -26.49 -17.14 5.11
C PRO A 304 -25.62 -15.89 5.01
N PHE A 305 -24.54 -15.90 4.24
CA PHE A 305 -23.65 -14.74 4.05
C PHE A 305 -24.30 -13.69 3.14
N ILE A 306 -25.07 -14.12 2.13
CA ILE A 306 -25.92 -13.21 1.33
C ILE A 306 -26.97 -12.55 2.24
N ASN A 307 -27.60 -13.32 3.14
CA ASN A 307 -28.56 -12.78 4.10
C ASN A 307 -27.93 -11.80 5.08
N LEU A 308 -26.71 -12.08 5.55
CA LEU A 308 -25.94 -11.15 6.39
C LEU A 308 -25.69 -9.84 5.64
N ALA A 309 -25.17 -9.90 4.41
CA ALA A 309 -24.93 -8.71 3.59
C ALA A 309 -26.23 -7.89 3.42
N ALA A 310 -27.35 -8.52 3.09
CA ALA A 310 -28.64 -7.87 2.96
C ALA A 310 -29.11 -7.22 4.28
N THR A 311 -28.98 -7.94 5.41
CA THR A 311 -29.35 -7.44 6.75
C THR A 311 -28.55 -6.22 7.15
N MET A 312 -27.27 -6.19 6.80
CA MET A 312 -26.34 -5.10 7.11
C MET A 312 -26.38 -3.96 6.08
N GLY A 313 -27.06 -4.14 4.94
CA GLY A 313 -27.06 -3.19 3.84
C GLY A 313 -25.71 -3.14 3.10
N TRP A 314 -24.93 -4.21 3.15
CA TRP A 314 -23.69 -4.33 2.40
C TRP A 314 -24.00 -4.74 0.95
N PRO A 315 -23.39 -4.07 -0.04
CA PRO A 315 -23.73 -4.31 -1.44
C PRO A 315 -23.25 -5.65 -2.00
N TYR A 316 -22.27 -6.30 -1.34
CA TYR A 316 -21.57 -7.44 -1.92
C TYR A 316 -21.48 -8.65 -0.98
N MET A 317 -21.35 -9.82 -1.61
CA MET A 317 -20.88 -11.06 -1.01
C MET A 317 -19.88 -11.71 -1.96
N LEU A 318 -18.72 -12.10 -1.44
CA LEU A 318 -17.66 -12.80 -2.19
C LEU A 318 -17.86 -14.31 -2.07
N VAL A 319 -18.04 -14.99 -3.19
CA VAL A 319 -17.91 -16.45 -3.32
C VAL A 319 -16.45 -16.75 -3.60
N ASP A 320 -15.77 -17.34 -2.61
CA ASP A 320 -14.35 -17.64 -2.69
C ASP A 320 -14.09 -18.97 -3.42
N TRP A 321 -12.96 -19.59 -3.17
CA TRP A 321 -12.45 -20.76 -3.89
C TRP A 321 -13.43 -21.95 -3.96
N GLY A 322 -13.47 -22.62 -5.12
CA GLY A 322 -14.15 -23.90 -5.32
C GLY A 322 -15.44 -23.87 -6.13
N TRP A 323 -15.86 -22.70 -6.60
CA TRP A 323 -17.04 -22.58 -7.46
C TRP A 323 -16.77 -23.00 -8.92
N THR A 324 -15.51 -22.95 -9.40
CA THR A 324 -15.15 -23.33 -10.78
C THR A 324 -15.24 -24.86 -10.98
N LYS A 325 -15.63 -25.27 -12.17
CA LYS A 325 -15.62 -26.69 -12.57
C LYS A 325 -14.31 -27.01 -13.29
N ASN A 326 -13.50 -27.85 -12.67
CA ASN A 326 -12.21 -28.31 -13.25
C ASN A 326 -11.26 -27.16 -13.64
N GLY A 327 -11.33 -26.04 -12.95
CA GLY A 327 -10.50 -24.86 -13.23
C GLY A 327 -10.89 -24.09 -14.48
N ASP A 328 -12.10 -24.25 -15.01
CA ASP A 328 -12.65 -23.44 -16.08
C ASP A 328 -13.54 -22.35 -15.48
N VAL A 329 -13.10 -21.10 -15.51
CA VAL A 329 -13.83 -19.94 -14.93
C VAL A 329 -15.10 -19.58 -15.72
N THR A 330 -15.40 -20.28 -16.81
CA THR A 330 -16.66 -20.14 -17.54
C THR A 330 -17.70 -21.18 -17.17
N GLN A 331 -17.36 -22.08 -16.20
CA GLN A 331 -18.23 -23.15 -15.75
C GLN A 331 -18.23 -23.25 -14.23
N TRP A 332 -19.40 -23.38 -13.64
CA TRP A 332 -19.55 -23.55 -12.20
C TRP A 332 -19.60 -25.02 -11.77
N ASN A 333 -19.09 -25.30 -10.58
CA ASN A 333 -19.20 -26.59 -9.91
C ASN A 333 -20.67 -26.81 -9.47
N PRO A 334 -21.28 -27.96 -9.74
CA PRO A 334 -22.66 -28.23 -9.31
C PRO A 334 -22.91 -28.09 -7.80
N LYS A 335 -21.87 -28.20 -6.95
CA LYS A 335 -21.99 -27.98 -5.51
C LYS A 335 -22.17 -26.50 -5.16
N VAL A 336 -21.62 -25.61 -5.98
CA VAL A 336 -21.77 -24.14 -5.87
C VAL A 336 -22.54 -23.67 -7.11
N ASN A 337 -23.87 -23.69 -7.00
CA ASN A 337 -24.76 -23.31 -8.10
C ASN A 337 -24.78 -21.78 -8.28
N VAL A 338 -23.81 -21.24 -9.01
CA VAL A 338 -23.64 -19.80 -9.23
C VAL A 338 -24.93 -19.13 -9.76
N PRO A 339 -25.65 -19.67 -10.75
CA PRO A 339 -26.93 -19.08 -11.19
C PRO A 339 -27.97 -18.96 -10.07
N GLU A 340 -28.10 -19.99 -9.22
CA GLU A 340 -29.01 -19.97 -8.07
C GLU A 340 -28.59 -18.92 -7.04
N LEU A 341 -27.30 -18.83 -6.73
CA LEU A 341 -26.78 -17.82 -5.81
C LEU A 341 -26.97 -16.40 -6.34
N LEU A 342 -26.75 -16.17 -7.65
CA LEU A 342 -26.99 -14.87 -8.30
C LEU A 342 -28.45 -14.47 -8.22
N ALA A 343 -29.39 -15.38 -8.50
CA ALA A 343 -30.82 -15.12 -8.37
C ALA A 343 -31.20 -14.80 -6.91
N TYR A 344 -30.71 -15.61 -5.96
CA TYR A 344 -30.97 -15.44 -4.52
C TYR A 344 -30.44 -14.12 -3.97
N ALA A 345 -29.23 -13.71 -4.41
CA ALA A 345 -28.59 -12.45 -4.02
C ALA A 345 -29.34 -11.24 -4.61
N LYS A 346 -29.74 -11.32 -5.89
CA LYS A 346 -30.48 -10.27 -6.58
C LYS A 346 -31.82 -9.95 -5.87
N GLU A 347 -32.56 -10.96 -5.46
CA GLU A 347 -33.80 -10.77 -4.69
C GLU A 347 -33.59 -10.02 -3.38
N ARG A 348 -32.35 -10.00 -2.86
CA ARG A 348 -31.94 -9.36 -1.59
C ARG A 348 -31.14 -8.09 -1.79
N HIS A 349 -31.05 -7.60 -3.04
CA HIS A 349 -30.26 -6.41 -3.41
C HIS A 349 -28.77 -6.55 -3.08
N VAL A 350 -28.23 -7.77 -3.10
CA VAL A 350 -26.81 -8.08 -2.94
C VAL A 350 -26.26 -8.54 -4.29
N GLN A 351 -25.03 -8.14 -4.62
CA GLN A 351 -24.32 -8.59 -5.81
C GLN A 351 -23.20 -9.55 -5.39
N LEU A 352 -22.92 -10.56 -6.23
CA LEU A 352 -21.86 -11.52 -5.98
C LEU A 352 -20.56 -11.09 -6.64
N LEU A 353 -19.46 -11.22 -5.91
CA LEU A 353 -18.11 -11.21 -6.43
C LEU A 353 -17.61 -12.66 -6.53
N LEU A 354 -16.75 -12.97 -7.50
CA LEU A 354 -16.24 -14.33 -7.70
C LEU A 354 -14.72 -14.36 -7.60
N TRP A 355 -14.20 -15.31 -6.82
CA TRP A 355 -12.78 -15.59 -6.74
C TRP A 355 -12.31 -16.42 -7.94
N MET A 356 -11.06 -16.22 -8.39
CA MET A 356 -10.43 -16.97 -9.48
C MET A 356 -8.96 -17.20 -9.18
N HIS A 357 -8.47 -18.41 -9.45
CA HIS A 357 -7.03 -18.66 -9.52
C HIS A 357 -6.45 -18.07 -10.82
N SER A 358 -5.32 -17.35 -10.73
CA SER A 358 -4.69 -16.73 -11.90
C SER A 358 -4.36 -17.73 -13.02
N ASP A 359 -3.90 -18.93 -12.65
CA ASP A 359 -3.64 -19.99 -13.64
C ASP A 359 -4.90 -20.55 -14.30
N GLU A 360 -6.02 -20.65 -13.54
CA GLU A 360 -7.32 -21.06 -14.11
C GLU A 360 -7.83 -20.02 -15.11
N LEU A 361 -7.70 -18.75 -14.74
CA LEU A 361 -8.05 -17.63 -15.61
C LEU A 361 -7.17 -17.60 -16.86
N ASN A 362 -5.86 -17.79 -16.73
CA ASN A 362 -4.94 -17.85 -17.86
C ASN A 362 -5.23 -19.05 -18.79
N LYS A 363 -5.51 -20.21 -18.24
CA LYS A 363 -5.88 -21.43 -18.99
C LYS A 363 -7.19 -21.25 -19.76
N THR A 364 -8.17 -20.58 -19.16
CA THR A 364 -9.44 -20.26 -19.81
C THR A 364 -9.28 -19.18 -20.88
N GLY A 365 -8.32 -18.27 -20.71
CA GLY A 365 -8.13 -17.03 -21.43
C GLY A 365 -8.83 -15.86 -20.72
N VAL A 366 -8.06 -14.83 -20.34
CA VAL A 366 -8.54 -13.69 -19.55
C VAL A 366 -9.77 -13.02 -20.15
N GLU A 367 -9.74 -12.71 -21.45
CA GLU A 367 -10.87 -12.09 -22.17
C GLU A 367 -12.13 -12.96 -22.10
N ARG A 368 -12.00 -14.27 -22.37
CA ARG A 368 -13.12 -15.20 -22.32
C ARG A 368 -13.68 -15.36 -20.91
N GLY A 369 -12.81 -15.49 -19.92
CA GLY A 369 -13.22 -15.61 -18.53
C GLY A 369 -14.00 -14.39 -18.06
N PHE A 370 -13.45 -13.19 -18.27
CA PHE A 370 -14.07 -11.95 -17.84
C PHE A 370 -15.37 -11.63 -18.60
N SER A 371 -15.41 -11.79 -19.92
CA SER A 371 -16.64 -11.62 -20.68
C SER A 371 -17.76 -12.55 -20.22
N THR A 372 -17.42 -13.80 -19.87
CA THR A 372 -18.40 -14.78 -19.39
C THR A 372 -18.98 -14.38 -18.04
N VAL A 373 -18.15 -14.10 -17.02
CA VAL A 373 -18.66 -13.76 -15.68
C VAL A 373 -19.39 -12.41 -15.68
N ALA A 374 -18.94 -11.44 -16.47
CA ALA A 374 -19.64 -10.18 -16.65
C ALA A 374 -21.03 -10.41 -17.26
N SER A 375 -21.18 -11.34 -18.21
CA SER A 375 -22.49 -11.71 -18.81
C SER A 375 -23.47 -12.30 -17.79
N TRP A 376 -22.98 -12.86 -16.69
CA TRP A 376 -23.80 -13.33 -15.56
C TRP A 376 -24.28 -12.20 -14.64
N GLY A 377 -23.77 -10.97 -14.85
CA GLY A 377 -24.09 -9.80 -14.00
C GLY A 377 -23.18 -9.68 -12.76
N VAL A 378 -22.03 -10.33 -12.76
CA VAL A 378 -21.01 -10.21 -11.71
C VAL A 378 -20.29 -8.85 -11.86
N PRO A 379 -20.25 -7.97 -10.83
CA PRO A 379 -19.64 -6.65 -10.94
C PRO A 379 -18.13 -6.61 -10.66
N GLY A 380 -17.54 -7.72 -10.21
CA GLY A 380 -16.11 -7.76 -9.88
C GLY A 380 -15.60 -9.14 -9.53
N VAL A 381 -14.30 -9.26 -9.54
CA VAL A 381 -13.58 -10.53 -9.32
C VAL A 381 -12.42 -10.33 -8.34
N LYS A 382 -12.15 -11.38 -7.54
CA LYS A 382 -10.93 -11.55 -6.78
C LYS A 382 -10.05 -12.54 -7.55
N VAL A 383 -8.86 -12.11 -7.98
CA VAL A 383 -7.91 -12.97 -8.71
C VAL A 383 -6.69 -13.21 -7.86
N ASP A 384 -6.31 -14.47 -7.69
CA ASP A 384 -5.36 -14.90 -6.66
C ASP A 384 -4.18 -15.69 -7.23
N PHE A 385 -3.10 -15.82 -6.41
CA PHE A 385 -1.91 -16.64 -6.66
C PHE A 385 -1.01 -16.18 -7.81
N MET A 386 -0.83 -14.87 -8.03
CA MET A 386 0.18 -14.38 -8.98
C MET A 386 1.61 -14.55 -8.43
N ASN A 387 1.82 -14.31 -7.14
CA ASN A 387 3.04 -14.58 -6.36
C ASN A 387 4.35 -14.11 -6.99
N SER A 388 4.34 -13.04 -7.77
CA SER A 388 5.51 -12.52 -8.47
C SER A 388 5.32 -11.07 -8.88
N ASP A 389 6.41 -10.31 -8.89
CA ASP A 389 6.52 -8.98 -9.49
C ASP A 389 7.66 -8.92 -10.53
N SER A 390 7.94 -10.07 -11.20
CA SER A 390 8.73 -10.09 -12.42
C SER A 390 8.12 -9.20 -13.49
N GLN A 391 8.92 -8.71 -14.43
CA GLN A 391 8.42 -7.86 -15.52
C GLN A 391 7.21 -8.48 -16.24
N GLU A 392 7.26 -9.78 -16.52
CA GLU A 392 6.18 -10.51 -17.21
C GLU A 392 4.88 -10.49 -16.39
N MET A 393 4.98 -10.62 -15.06
CA MET A 393 3.82 -10.55 -14.20
C MET A 393 3.27 -9.13 -14.10
N VAL A 394 4.12 -8.11 -14.03
CA VAL A 394 3.70 -6.70 -14.08
C VAL A 394 2.93 -6.38 -15.36
N GLN A 395 3.42 -6.82 -16.52
CA GLN A 395 2.74 -6.70 -17.81
C GLN A 395 1.38 -7.43 -17.79
N TRP A 396 1.32 -8.59 -17.15
CA TRP A 396 0.08 -9.35 -16.99
C TRP A 396 -0.95 -8.58 -16.14
N TYR A 397 -0.55 -7.95 -15.03
CA TYR A 397 -1.43 -7.09 -14.23
C TYR A 397 -2.03 -5.97 -15.07
N VAL A 398 -1.19 -5.24 -15.81
CA VAL A 398 -1.62 -4.11 -16.66
C VAL A 398 -2.64 -4.58 -17.72
N SER A 399 -2.34 -5.67 -18.41
CA SER A 399 -3.23 -6.21 -19.46
C SER A 399 -4.53 -6.78 -18.89
N THR A 400 -4.47 -7.43 -17.74
CA THR A 400 -5.63 -8.02 -17.05
C THR A 400 -6.56 -6.94 -16.52
N LEU A 401 -6.03 -5.87 -15.90
CA LEU A 401 -6.81 -4.73 -15.43
C LEU A 401 -7.51 -3.99 -16.59
N ALA A 402 -6.78 -3.78 -17.69
CA ALA A 402 -7.37 -3.19 -18.90
C ALA A 402 -8.49 -4.06 -19.51
N THR A 403 -8.32 -5.37 -19.49
CA THR A 403 -9.35 -6.33 -19.96
C THR A 403 -10.55 -6.33 -19.03
N ALA A 404 -10.34 -6.36 -17.71
CA ALA A 404 -11.43 -6.27 -16.74
C ALA A 404 -12.26 -4.98 -16.90
N ALA A 405 -11.58 -3.84 -17.14
CA ALA A 405 -12.25 -2.56 -17.35
C ALA A 405 -13.17 -2.56 -18.56
N LYS A 406 -12.80 -3.22 -19.68
CA LYS A 406 -13.66 -3.37 -20.88
C LYS A 406 -14.97 -4.08 -20.56
N HIS A 407 -14.95 -4.99 -19.59
CA HIS A 407 -16.11 -5.75 -19.14
C HIS A 407 -16.78 -5.17 -17.90
N HIS A 408 -16.39 -3.97 -17.46
CA HIS A 408 -16.88 -3.28 -16.27
C HIS A 408 -16.76 -4.16 -15.00
N LEU A 409 -15.62 -4.84 -14.84
CA LEU A 409 -15.31 -5.63 -13.65
C LEU A 409 -14.36 -4.87 -12.71
N MET A 410 -14.77 -4.71 -11.46
CA MET A 410 -13.87 -4.37 -10.37
C MET A 410 -12.92 -5.54 -10.10
N VAL A 411 -11.70 -5.24 -9.68
CA VAL A 411 -10.67 -6.25 -9.44
C VAL A 411 -10.08 -6.07 -8.05
N ASP A 412 -9.98 -7.19 -7.34
CA ASP A 412 -9.16 -7.39 -6.15
C ASP A 412 -8.10 -8.44 -6.48
N PHE A 413 -6.82 -8.12 -6.29
CA PHE A 413 -5.72 -9.06 -6.49
C PHE A 413 -5.21 -9.59 -5.16
N HIS A 414 -5.13 -10.95 -5.02
CA HIS A 414 -4.57 -11.68 -3.91
C HIS A 414 -3.32 -12.47 -4.33
N GLY A 415 -2.48 -12.91 -3.37
CA GLY A 415 -1.15 -13.39 -3.71
C GLY A 415 -0.39 -12.33 -4.53
N ALA A 416 -0.58 -11.07 -4.19
CA ALA A 416 -0.19 -9.93 -4.98
C ALA A 416 1.12 -9.29 -4.46
N TYR A 417 1.85 -8.61 -5.33
CA TYR A 417 2.96 -7.75 -4.90
C TYR A 417 2.43 -6.43 -4.27
N LYS A 418 3.32 -5.64 -3.64
CA LYS A 418 2.98 -4.33 -3.04
C LYS A 418 2.35 -3.36 -4.06
N PRO A 419 1.44 -2.44 -3.64
CA PRO A 419 0.89 -1.41 -4.52
C PRO A 419 1.97 -0.46 -5.04
N THR A 420 1.79 -0.01 -6.28
CA THR A 420 2.70 0.91 -6.99
C THR A 420 1.95 2.07 -7.65
N GLY A 421 0.72 2.36 -7.19
CA GLY A 421 -0.13 3.40 -7.73
C GLY A 421 -1.01 2.98 -8.91
N LEU A 422 -1.04 1.70 -9.29
CA LEU A 422 -1.86 1.19 -10.41
C LEU A 422 -3.35 1.51 -10.27
N ALA A 423 -3.87 1.68 -9.05
CA ALA A 423 -5.26 2.08 -8.81
C ALA A 423 -5.61 3.46 -9.40
N ARG A 424 -4.63 4.37 -9.57
CA ARG A 424 -4.86 5.63 -10.32
C ARG A 424 -4.97 5.39 -11.82
N THR A 425 -4.13 4.51 -12.36
CA THR A 425 -4.10 4.20 -13.81
C THR A 425 -5.29 3.34 -14.23
N PHE A 426 -5.68 2.41 -13.38
CA PHE A 426 -6.81 1.51 -13.55
C PHE A 426 -7.72 1.58 -12.32
N PRO A 427 -8.65 2.57 -12.24
CA PRO A 427 -9.54 2.74 -11.09
C PRO A 427 -10.44 1.55 -10.77
N ASN A 428 -10.62 0.61 -11.70
CA ASN A 428 -11.28 -0.67 -11.43
C ASN A 428 -10.44 -1.64 -10.57
N TYR A 429 -9.18 -1.35 -10.33
CA TYR A 429 -8.34 -2.00 -9.34
C TYR A 429 -8.63 -1.41 -7.96
N VAL A 430 -9.71 -1.89 -7.34
CA VAL A 430 -10.28 -1.25 -6.15
C VAL A 430 -9.57 -1.59 -4.86
N THR A 431 -8.95 -2.78 -4.77
CA THR A 431 -8.15 -3.20 -3.62
C THR A 431 -7.17 -4.30 -4.02
N GLN A 432 -6.23 -4.61 -3.13
CA GLN A 432 -5.32 -5.75 -3.29
C GLN A 432 -4.80 -6.22 -1.93
N GLU A 433 -4.44 -7.49 -1.84
CA GLU A 433 -3.75 -8.03 -0.68
C GLU A 433 -2.30 -7.50 -0.61
N GLY A 434 -1.32 -8.26 -1.01
CA GLY A 434 0.09 -7.92 -0.83
C GLY A 434 0.40 -7.54 0.62
N VAL A 435 -0.19 -8.24 1.57
CA VAL A 435 -0.10 -8.02 3.01
C VAL A 435 -0.34 -9.34 3.74
N LEU A 436 0.35 -9.57 4.85
CA LEU A 436 -0.02 -10.63 5.79
C LEU A 436 -1.35 -10.22 6.46
N GLY A 437 -2.47 -10.68 5.89
CA GLY A 437 -3.82 -10.31 6.27
C GLY A 437 -4.36 -11.11 7.46
N ASN A 438 -5.60 -10.79 7.82
CA ASN A 438 -6.28 -11.42 8.95
C ASN A 438 -6.48 -12.92 8.74
N GLU A 439 -6.52 -13.40 7.48
CA GLU A 439 -6.65 -14.81 7.13
C GLU A 439 -5.54 -15.70 7.72
N TYR A 440 -4.35 -15.14 7.97
CA TYR A 440 -3.25 -15.86 8.62
C TYR A 440 -3.60 -16.37 10.02
N ASN A 441 -4.61 -15.81 10.69
CA ASN A 441 -5.11 -16.36 11.94
C ASN A 441 -5.67 -17.80 11.83
N LYS A 442 -5.97 -18.27 10.62
CA LYS A 442 -6.26 -19.70 10.37
C LYS A 442 -5.00 -20.56 10.42
N LEU A 443 -3.88 -20.00 10.01
CA LEU A 443 -2.63 -20.73 9.77
C LEU A 443 -1.67 -20.67 10.96
N ASN A 444 -1.56 -19.50 11.59
CA ASN A 444 -0.63 -19.24 12.69
C ASN A 444 -0.96 -17.92 13.39
N SER A 445 -0.20 -17.54 14.42
CA SER A 445 -0.37 -16.30 15.20
C SER A 445 0.45 -15.11 14.67
N SER A 446 0.89 -15.13 13.42
CA SER A 446 1.73 -14.06 12.85
C SER A 446 0.98 -12.75 12.62
N CYS A 447 -0.36 -12.81 12.46
CA CYS A 447 -1.22 -11.63 12.44
C CYS A 447 -1.44 -11.10 13.87
N SER A 448 -0.33 -10.72 14.52
CA SER A 448 -0.31 -10.22 15.90
C SER A 448 -0.75 -8.75 15.98
N VAL A 449 -1.04 -8.28 17.21
CA VAL A 449 -1.32 -6.86 17.48
C VAL A 449 -0.17 -5.96 17.03
N ARG A 450 1.09 -6.34 17.31
CA ARG A 450 2.26 -5.59 16.82
C ARG A 450 2.29 -5.49 15.30
N HIS A 451 1.94 -6.57 14.60
CA HIS A 451 1.87 -6.56 13.13
C HIS A 451 0.79 -5.58 12.64
N THR A 452 -0.44 -5.68 13.18
CA THR A 452 -1.52 -4.77 12.79
C THR A 452 -1.20 -3.30 13.08
N MET A 453 -0.45 -3.01 14.15
CA MET A 453 0.01 -1.66 14.48
C MET A 453 1.15 -1.14 13.60
N THR A 454 1.91 -2.03 12.94
CA THR A 454 3.01 -1.65 12.05
C THR A 454 2.52 -1.34 10.63
N LEU A 455 1.46 -2.02 10.19
CA LEU A 455 0.93 -1.91 8.82
C LEU A 455 0.54 -0.49 8.37
N PRO A 456 -0.08 0.39 9.19
CA PRO A 456 -0.39 1.76 8.77
C PRO A 456 0.84 2.58 8.38
N PHE A 457 1.99 2.27 8.96
CA PHE A 457 3.27 2.96 8.75
C PHE A 457 4.18 2.28 7.74
N THR A 458 3.75 1.15 7.19
CA THR A 458 4.48 0.36 6.20
C THR A 458 3.58 0.07 5.00
N ARG A 459 3.08 -1.16 4.83
CA ARG A 459 2.23 -1.57 3.70
C ARG A 459 1.07 -0.61 3.41
N GLY A 460 0.42 -0.08 4.44
CA GLY A 460 -0.71 0.85 4.33
C GLY A 460 -0.38 2.20 3.68
N LEU A 461 0.91 2.59 3.62
CA LEU A 461 1.35 3.82 2.96
C LEU A 461 1.15 3.77 1.44
N LEU A 462 1.23 2.58 0.85
CA LEU A 462 1.35 2.39 -0.60
C LEU A 462 0.02 2.42 -1.35
N GLY A 463 -1.09 2.22 -0.66
CA GLY A 463 -2.42 2.20 -1.28
C GLY A 463 -3.39 1.21 -0.64
N PRO A 464 -4.55 0.96 -1.27
CA PRO A 464 -5.57 0.07 -0.77
C PRO A 464 -5.05 -1.30 -0.35
N MET A 465 -5.68 -1.87 0.70
CA MET A 465 -5.23 -3.10 1.34
C MET A 465 -6.41 -4.01 1.69
N ASP A 466 -6.52 -5.16 1.03
CA ASP A 466 -7.47 -6.21 1.43
C ASP A 466 -6.88 -7.06 2.56
N PHE A 467 -6.96 -6.51 3.77
CA PHE A 467 -6.51 -7.13 5.00
C PHE A 467 -7.54 -8.12 5.56
N THR A 468 -8.77 -8.08 5.10
CA THR A 468 -9.92 -8.86 5.60
C THR A 468 -10.17 -8.71 7.11
N PRO A 469 -10.35 -7.47 7.64
CA PRO A 469 -10.59 -7.24 9.06
C PRO A 469 -11.99 -7.71 9.50
N GLY A 470 -12.31 -7.54 10.78
CA GLY A 470 -13.67 -7.73 11.28
C GLY A 470 -13.88 -9.04 12.03
N GLY A 471 -12.83 -9.73 12.44
CA GLY A 471 -12.97 -10.94 13.27
C GLY A 471 -13.57 -10.63 14.64
N PHE A 472 -14.66 -11.33 15.01
CA PHE A 472 -15.42 -11.13 16.27
C PHE A 472 -15.14 -12.21 17.33
N GLN A 473 -14.33 -13.21 17.00
CA GLN A 473 -13.87 -14.21 17.95
C GLN A 473 -12.53 -13.82 18.58
N ASN A 474 -12.53 -12.66 19.26
CA ASN A 474 -11.35 -12.08 19.88
C ASN A 474 -10.83 -12.93 21.02
N ARG A 475 -9.52 -13.14 21.10
CA ARG A 475 -8.84 -13.92 22.15
C ARG A 475 -7.60 -13.20 22.64
N THR A 476 -7.25 -13.44 23.88
CA THR A 476 -5.90 -13.15 24.37
C THR A 476 -4.89 -14.11 23.73
N PRO A 477 -3.58 -13.76 23.68
CA PRO A 477 -2.56 -14.67 23.15
C PRO A 477 -2.52 -16.05 23.83
N ALA A 478 -2.88 -16.13 25.12
CA ALA A 478 -2.93 -17.38 25.88
C ALA A 478 -4.13 -18.28 25.50
N GLU A 479 -5.21 -17.70 25.04
CA GLU A 479 -6.46 -18.41 24.70
C GLU A 479 -6.57 -18.72 23.20
N TRP A 480 -5.76 -18.05 22.37
CA TRP A 480 -5.82 -18.19 20.92
C TRP A 480 -5.46 -19.62 20.47
N VAL A 481 -6.25 -20.21 19.60
CA VAL A 481 -6.07 -21.56 19.06
C VAL A 481 -5.96 -21.51 17.55
N LYS A 482 -4.88 -22.05 17.03
CA LYS A 482 -4.67 -22.23 15.58
C LYS A 482 -5.82 -23.05 14.97
N ASP A 483 -6.38 -22.58 13.85
CA ASP A 483 -7.45 -23.23 13.10
C ASP A 483 -8.61 -23.67 14.01
N ALA A 484 -9.10 -22.73 14.82
CA ALA A 484 -10.18 -22.98 15.78
C ALA A 484 -11.45 -23.54 15.11
N GLY A 485 -11.74 -23.12 13.88
CA GLY A 485 -12.89 -23.60 13.10
C GLY A 485 -12.88 -25.12 12.92
N SER A 486 -11.72 -25.70 12.58
CA SER A 486 -11.57 -27.15 12.45
C SER A 486 -11.56 -27.91 13.77
N LYS A 487 -10.93 -27.34 14.80
CA LYS A 487 -10.65 -28.04 16.05
C LYS A 487 -11.77 -27.98 17.07
N THR A 488 -12.51 -26.90 17.08
CA THR A 488 -13.53 -26.62 18.11
C THR A 488 -14.95 -26.54 17.55
N GLY A 489 -15.12 -26.63 16.21
CA GLY A 489 -16.38 -26.38 15.52
C GLY A 489 -16.84 -24.93 15.57
N GLY A 490 -15.96 -24.02 16.07
CA GLY A 490 -16.17 -22.58 16.14
C GLY A 490 -15.60 -21.84 14.93
N ASN A 491 -15.72 -20.52 14.95
CA ASN A 491 -15.14 -19.66 13.95
C ASN A 491 -13.65 -19.41 14.21
N CYS A 492 -12.94 -18.90 13.21
CA CYS A 492 -11.55 -18.49 13.32
C CYS A 492 -11.40 -17.39 14.40
N GLN A 493 -10.28 -17.40 15.10
CA GLN A 493 -10.01 -16.49 16.21
C GLN A 493 -9.00 -15.41 15.81
N VAL A 494 -9.15 -14.22 16.38
CA VAL A 494 -8.28 -13.07 16.15
C VAL A 494 -7.67 -12.56 17.45
N LEU A 495 -6.50 -11.93 17.35
CA LEU A 495 -5.83 -11.25 18.47
C LEU A 495 -6.27 -9.78 18.56
N GLY A 496 -6.11 -9.19 19.73
CA GLY A 496 -6.57 -7.84 20.04
C GLY A 496 -8.04 -7.78 20.46
N THR A 497 -8.48 -6.62 20.95
CA THR A 497 -9.86 -6.42 21.38
C THR A 497 -10.82 -6.33 20.20
N ARG A 498 -12.13 -6.49 20.45
CA ARG A 498 -13.15 -6.26 19.43
C ARG A 498 -13.11 -4.82 18.93
N ALA A 499 -12.92 -3.84 19.80
CA ALA A 499 -12.79 -2.45 19.40
C ALA A 499 -11.56 -2.22 18.50
N HIS A 500 -10.47 -2.98 18.66
CA HIS A 500 -9.34 -2.99 17.74
C HIS A 500 -9.74 -3.48 16.34
N GLN A 501 -10.48 -4.58 16.24
CA GLN A 501 -10.97 -5.10 14.95
C GLN A 501 -11.93 -4.11 14.26
N LEU A 502 -12.75 -3.38 15.03
CA LEU A 502 -13.57 -2.29 14.49
C LEU A 502 -12.68 -1.16 13.96
N ALA A 503 -11.63 -0.78 14.70
CA ALA A 503 -10.71 0.29 14.30
C ALA A 503 -9.93 -0.05 13.02
N LEU A 504 -9.53 -1.30 12.81
CA LEU A 504 -8.85 -1.74 11.58
C LEU A 504 -9.66 -1.38 10.32
N THR A 505 -10.98 -1.54 10.35
CA THR A 505 -11.86 -1.25 9.19
C THR A 505 -11.93 0.22 8.83
N MET A 506 -11.63 1.10 9.78
CA MET A 506 -11.61 2.54 9.58
C MET A 506 -10.19 3.05 9.29
N ILE A 507 -9.17 2.45 9.88
CA ILE A 507 -7.78 2.89 9.73
C ILE A 507 -7.19 2.41 8.41
N TYR A 508 -7.40 1.15 8.03
CA TYR A 508 -6.95 0.64 6.75
C TYR A 508 -7.83 1.16 5.61
N THR A 509 -7.19 1.46 4.50
CA THR A 509 -7.92 1.92 3.31
C THR A 509 -8.20 0.73 2.41
N SER A 510 -9.46 0.43 2.17
CA SER A 510 -9.90 -0.55 1.17
C SER A 510 -11.26 -0.11 0.60
N PRO A 511 -11.30 0.39 -0.63
CA PRO A 511 -12.56 0.74 -1.29
C PRO A 511 -13.53 -0.43 -1.43
N LEU A 512 -13.02 -1.64 -1.58
CA LEU A 512 -13.78 -2.88 -1.46
C LEU A 512 -13.36 -3.55 -0.14
N LEU A 513 -14.11 -3.30 0.93
CA LEU A 513 -13.79 -3.77 2.27
C LEU A 513 -14.38 -5.16 2.50
N CYS A 514 -13.54 -6.17 2.52
CA CYS A 514 -13.94 -7.55 2.81
C CYS A 514 -13.95 -7.81 4.32
N LEU A 515 -15.13 -8.09 4.90
CA LEU A 515 -15.28 -8.45 6.30
C LEU A 515 -15.32 -9.97 6.45
N CYS A 516 -14.42 -10.49 7.30
CA CYS A 516 -14.07 -11.90 7.28
C CYS A 516 -15.02 -12.83 8.03
N ASP A 517 -15.80 -12.34 9.02
CA ASP A 517 -16.44 -13.26 9.96
C ASP A 517 -17.83 -13.76 9.50
N SER A 518 -18.30 -14.79 10.17
CA SER A 518 -19.51 -15.53 9.81
C SER A 518 -20.79 -14.84 10.30
N PRO A 519 -21.95 -15.15 9.69
CA PRO A 519 -23.24 -14.68 10.18
C PRO A 519 -23.48 -15.00 11.67
N THR A 520 -23.04 -16.16 12.15
CA THR A 520 -23.18 -16.56 13.57
C THR A 520 -22.28 -15.79 14.51
N SER A 521 -21.08 -15.36 14.04
CA SER A 521 -20.20 -14.48 14.82
C SER A 521 -20.73 -13.06 14.94
N TYR A 522 -21.48 -12.58 13.94
CA TYR A 522 -22.00 -11.22 13.91
C TYR A 522 -23.43 -11.11 14.50
N LEU A 523 -24.28 -12.10 14.24
CA LEU A 523 -25.71 -12.04 14.56
C LEU A 523 -26.11 -13.04 15.66
N GLY A 524 -25.12 -13.66 16.34
CA GLY A 524 -25.38 -14.71 17.31
C GLY A 524 -25.82 -16.04 16.68
N ALA A 525 -25.96 -17.07 17.49
CA ALA A 525 -26.34 -18.42 17.03
C ALA A 525 -27.74 -18.47 16.41
N ASP A 526 -28.64 -17.57 16.83
CA ASP A 526 -30.00 -17.44 16.31
C ASP A 526 -30.12 -16.59 15.05
N LEU A 527 -29.02 -15.99 14.59
CA LEU A 527 -28.94 -15.05 13.48
C LEU A 527 -29.82 -13.80 13.62
N LYS A 528 -30.16 -13.41 14.86
CA LYS A 528 -31.08 -12.30 15.19
C LYS A 528 -30.57 -11.43 16.33
N SER A 529 -29.54 -11.88 17.03
CA SER A 529 -28.96 -11.20 18.20
C SER A 529 -27.63 -10.56 17.83
N PRO A 530 -27.61 -9.29 17.32
CA PRO A 530 -26.38 -8.63 16.90
C PRO A 530 -25.38 -8.56 18.04
N GLU A 531 -24.16 -8.97 17.77
CA GLU A 531 -23.06 -8.87 18.71
C GLU A 531 -22.65 -7.40 18.93
N PRO A 532 -22.21 -7.03 20.14
CA PRO A 532 -21.74 -5.67 20.44
C PRO A 532 -20.67 -5.20 19.45
N GLY A 533 -20.84 -3.99 18.90
CA GLY A 533 -19.96 -3.40 17.90
C GLY A 533 -20.38 -3.64 16.45
N LEU A 534 -21.23 -4.62 16.14
CA LEU A 534 -21.63 -4.92 14.75
C LEU A 534 -22.29 -3.69 14.07
N GLU A 535 -23.06 -2.91 14.82
CA GLU A 535 -23.76 -1.74 14.28
C GLU A 535 -22.82 -0.67 13.72
N PHE A 536 -21.54 -0.65 14.14
CA PHE A 536 -20.53 0.24 13.55
C PHE A 536 -20.34 -0.01 12.05
N TYR A 537 -20.44 -1.25 11.60
CA TYR A 537 -20.29 -1.60 10.18
C TYR A 537 -21.49 -1.22 9.32
N ARG A 538 -22.65 -0.91 9.93
CA ARG A 538 -23.83 -0.46 9.20
C ARG A 538 -23.60 0.95 8.67
N GLY A 539 -23.51 1.10 7.34
CA GLY A 539 -23.28 2.37 6.68
C GLY A 539 -21.89 2.96 6.89
N LEU A 540 -20.90 2.13 7.27
CA LEU A 540 -19.49 2.51 7.25
C LEU A 540 -19.06 2.78 5.82
N PRO A 541 -18.53 3.98 5.49
CA PRO A 541 -18.01 4.27 4.16
C PRO A 541 -16.67 3.56 3.92
N THR A 542 -16.41 3.19 2.68
CA THR A 542 -15.15 2.57 2.26
C THR A 542 -14.25 3.53 1.46
N VAL A 543 -14.76 4.74 1.16
CA VAL A 543 -14.01 5.82 0.50
C VAL A 543 -14.16 7.11 1.29
N TRP A 544 -13.15 7.96 1.22
CA TRP A 544 -13.02 9.10 2.12
C TRP A 544 -12.77 10.40 1.37
N ASP A 545 -13.43 11.47 1.80
CA ASP A 545 -13.18 12.82 1.29
C ASP A 545 -11.90 13.41 1.87
N GLU A 546 -11.59 13.06 3.14
CA GLU A 546 -10.48 13.61 3.89
C GLU A 546 -10.00 12.63 4.96
N THR A 547 -8.70 12.59 5.19
CA THR A 547 -8.07 11.79 6.25
C THR A 547 -7.08 12.66 7.03
N LEU A 548 -7.20 12.65 8.35
CA LEU A 548 -6.31 13.33 9.29
C LEU A 548 -5.70 12.29 10.23
N VAL A 549 -4.41 12.41 10.52
CA VAL A 549 -3.77 11.69 11.62
C VAL A 549 -3.67 12.66 12.80
N LEU A 550 -4.35 12.32 13.90
CA LEU A 550 -4.45 13.19 15.07
C LEU A 550 -3.33 12.92 16.07
N ASP A 551 -2.92 11.67 16.19
CA ASP A 551 -1.76 11.24 16.98
C ASP A 551 -1.22 9.92 16.44
N ALA A 552 0.12 9.75 16.44
CA ALA A 552 0.74 8.54 15.91
C ALA A 552 2.14 8.32 16.44
N LYS A 553 2.43 7.04 16.80
CA LYS A 553 3.76 6.55 17.08
C LYS A 553 3.91 5.15 16.50
N VAL A 554 4.95 4.92 15.71
CA VAL A 554 5.13 3.69 14.93
C VAL A 554 5.07 2.46 15.85
N ALA A 555 4.21 1.50 15.48
CA ALA A 555 3.95 0.24 16.20
C ALA A 555 3.44 0.39 17.65
N GLU A 556 3.13 1.61 18.13
CA GLU A 556 2.65 1.84 19.49
C GLU A 556 1.20 2.30 19.53
N HIS A 557 0.85 3.37 18.81
CA HIS A 557 -0.53 3.83 18.72
C HIS A 557 -0.77 4.65 17.45
N LEU A 558 -2.05 4.75 17.07
CA LEU A 558 -2.51 5.57 15.95
C LEU A 558 -3.93 6.05 16.23
N VAL A 559 -4.16 7.34 16.03
CA VAL A 559 -5.49 7.97 16.03
C VAL A 559 -5.70 8.68 14.72
N MET A 560 -6.77 8.32 14.03
CA MET A 560 -7.16 8.93 12.75
C MET A 560 -8.58 9.45 12.81
N ALA A 561 -8.84 10.55 12.09
CA ALA A 561 -10.18 11.01 11.78
C ALA A 561 -10.35 11.04 10.25
N ARG A 562 -11.47 10.50 9.77
CA ARG A 562 -11.81 10.46 8.34
C ARG A 562 -13.19 11.04 8.09
N ARG A 563 -13.34 11.78 7.01
CA ARG A 563 -14.61 12.39 6.62
C ARG A 563 -15.19 11.72 5.38
N SER A 564 -16.49 11.45 5.45
CA SER A 564 -17.29 11.08 4.27
C SER A 564 -18.59 11.89 4.30
N GLY A 565 -18.78 12.73 3.30
CA GLY A 565 -19.86 13.72 3.27
C GLY A 565 -19.77 14.70 4.43
N ASN A 566 -20.83 14.76 5.24
CA ASN A 566 -20.91 15.62 6.42
C ASN A 566 -20.59 14.90 7.75
N ARG A 567 -20.26 13.61 7.72
CA ARG A 567 -19.90 12.83 8.90
C ARG A 567 -18.39 12.67 9.03
N TRP A 568 -17.94 12.62 10.28
CA TRP A 568 -16.58 12.23 10.61
C TRP A 568 -16.59 10.88 11.34
N TYR A 569 -15.53 10.14 11.14
CA TYR A 569 -15.27 8.84 11.75
C TYR A 569 -13.93 8.92 12.45
N ILE A 570 -13.87 8.50 13.70
CA ILE A 570 -12.63 8.42 14.48
C ILE A 570 -12.28 6.95 14.66
N GLY A 571 -11.03 6.58 14.45
CA GLY A 571 -10.48 5.27 14.77
C GLY A 571 -9.18 5.42 15.52
N ALA A 572 -9.03 4.67 16.61
CA ALA A 572 -7.80 4.60 17.37
C ALA A 572 -7.44 3.16 17.68
N MET A 573 -6.13 2.87 17.66
CA MET A 573 -5.56 1.57 18.01
C MET A 573 -4.34 1.76 18.90
N SER A 574 -4.11 0.78 19.80
CA SER A 574 -2.86 0.64 20.54
C SER A 574 -2.20 -0.71 20.30
N GLY A 575 -0.90 -0.78 20.54
CA GLY A 575 -0.11 -2.01 20.57
C GLY A 575 -0.29 -2.78 21.88
N ASP A 576 0.80 -3.40 22.35
CA ASP A 576 0.76 -4.24 23.55
C ASP A 576 0.49 -3.46 24.84
N ALA A 577 0.90 -2.20 24.92
CA ALA A 577 0.66 -1.33 26.09
C ALA A 577 -0.70 -0.64 25.98
N GLY A 578 -1.45 -0.65 27.08
CA GLY A 578 -2.66 0.17 27.22
C GLY A 578 -2.32 1.63 27.46
N LEU A 579 -3.14 2.53 26.92
CA LEU A 579 -2.99 3.98 27.14
C LEU A 579 -4.34 4.70 26.99
N THR A 580 -4.38 5.94 27.44
CA THR A 580 -5.52 6.82 27.18
C THR A 580 -5.05 8.03 26.40
N ILE A 581 -5.66 8.26 25.24
CA ILE A 581 -5.30 9.38 24.35
C ILE A 581 -6.37 10.47 24.47
N GLN A 582 -5.93 11.72 24.56
CA GLN A 582 -6.79 12.89 24.60
C GLN A 582 -6.85 13.52 23.19
N VAL A 583 -8.03 13.56 22.60
CA VAL A 583 -8.24 14.04 21.22
C VAL A 583 -9.08 15.31 21.23
N PRO A 584 -8.49 16.49 20.97
CA PRO A 584 -9.25 17.72 20.77
C PRO A 584 -10.18 17.59 19.56
N LEU A 585 -11.43 17.99 19.70
CA LEU A 585 -12.43 17.94 18.62
C LEU A 585 -12.38 19.14 17.67
N THR A 586 -11.28 19.89 17.66
CA THR A 586 -11.09 21.12 16.84
C THR A 586 -11.10 20.88 15.33
N PHE A 587 -10.91 19.62 14.88
CA PHE A 587 -11.02 19.27 13.45
C PHE A 587 -12.47 19.22 12.96
N LEU A 588 -13.45 19.15 13.85
CA LEU A 588 -14.87 19.23 13.51
C LEU A 588 -15.24 20.71 13.22
N LYS A 589 -16.21 20.92 12.32
CA LYS A 589 -16.74 22.26 12.09
C LYS A 589 -17.46 22.78 13.34
N SER A 590 -17.49 24.11 13.52
CA SER A 590 -18.21 24.76 14.63
C SER A 590 -19.66 24.26 14.75
N GLY A 591 -20.13 24.10 15.98
CA GLY A 591 -21.46 23.57 16.29
C GLY A 591 -21.44 22.41 17.26
N SER A 592 -22.59 21.77 17.42
CA SER A 592 -22.76 20.59 18.25
C SER A 592 -22.74 19.32 17.40
N TRP A 593 -22.17 18.26 17.95
CA TRP A 593 -22.01 16.98 17.28
C TRP A 593 -22.54 15.84 18.16
N THR A 594 -23.33 14.95 17.59
CA THR A 594 -23.63 13.68 18.22
C THR A 594 -22.50 12.72 17.89
N ILE A 595 -21.84 12.19 18.92
CA ILE A 595 -20.77 11.19 18.81
C ILE A 595 -21.29 9.88 19.38
N ARG A 596 -21.43 8.86 18.52
CA ARG A 596 -21.69 7.48 18.90
C ARG A 596 -20.38 6.72 18.82
N SER A 597 -19.97 6.07 19.90
CA SER A 597 -18.68 5.41 20.02
C SER A 597 -18.77 3.98 20.51
N TRP A 598 -17.78 3.18 20.13
CA TRP A 598 -17.53 1.82 20.58
C TRP A 598 -16.09 1.76 21.05
N SER A 599 -15.89 1.41 22.30
CA SER A 599 -14.58 1.48 22.95
C SER A 599 -14.31 0.24 23.80
N ASP A 600 -13.04 0.06 24.13
CA ASP A 600 -12.66 -0.89 25.16
C ASP A 600 -13.31 -0.57 26.51
N THR A 601 -13.51 -1.61 27.32
CA THR A 601 -13.88 -1.53 28.73
C THR A 601 -12.63 -1.75 29.60
N PRO A 602 -12.68 -1.47 30.90
CA PRO A 602 -11.57 -1.79 31.81
C PRO A 602 -11.18 -3.28 31.82
N GLU A 603 -12.12 -4.18 31.47
CA GLU A 603 -11.89 -5.61 31.43
C GLU A 603 -11.45 -6.13 30.05
N SER A 604 -11.45 -5.30 29.00
CA SER A 604 -11.22 -5.76 27.62
C SER A 604 -9.85 -6.41 27.41
N ALA A 605 -8.83 -6.05 28.21
CA ALA A 605 -7.53 -6.73 28.19
C ALA A 605 -7.64 -8.24 28.54
N ALA A 606 -8.54 -8.61 29.45
CA ALA A 606 -8.77 -10.00 29.87
C ALA A 606 -9.96 -10.65 29.14
N LYS A 607 -10.89 -9.83 28.66
CA LYS A 607 -12.11 -10.25 27.96
C LYS A 607 -12.26 -9.49 26.64
N PRO A 608 -11.45 -9.83 25.61
CA PRO A 608 -11.27 -8.99 24.43
C PRO A 608 -12.51 -8.82 23.54
N MET A 609 -13.58 -9.58 23.78
CA MET A 609 -14.87 -9.41 23.09
C MET A 609 -15.77 -8.32 23.70
N LEU A 610 -15.42 -7.77 24.87
CA LEU A 610 -16.23 -6.72 25.50
C LEU A 610 -16.04 -5.39 24.78
N VAL A 611 -17.15 -4.70 24.53
CA VAL A 611 -17.22 -3.37 23.93
C VAL A 611 -18.20 -2.52 24.73
N ASN A 612 -17.80 -1.31 25.07
CA ASN A 612 -18.67 -0.29 25.62
C ASN A 612 -19.22 0.57 24.47
N GLU A 613 -20.54 0.70 24.39
CA GLU A 613 -21.20 1.58 23.43
C GLU A 613 -21.76 2.80 24.15
N SER A 614 -21.49 4.00 23.61
CA SER A 614 -22.02 5.23 24.16
C SER A 614 -22.44 6.22 23.07
N THR A 615 -23.37 7.12 23.45
CA THR A 615 -23.78 8.23 22.58
C THR A 615 -23.87 9.49 23.42
N ALA A 616 -23.15 10.54 23.01
CA ALA A 616 -23.10 11.80 23.70
C ALA A 616 -23.10 12.98 22.72
N THR A 617 -23.44 14.16 23.23
CA THR A 617 -23.32 15.41 22.48
C THR A 617 -22.08 16.15 22.92
N HIS A 618 -21.29 16.58 21.95
CA HIS A 618 -20.04 17.32 22.16
C HIS A 618 -20.01 18.61 21.34
N THR A 619 -19.19 19.53 21.78
CA THR A 619 -18.81 20.74 21.03
C THR A 619 -17.37 20.64 20.55
N THR A 620 -17.00 21.47 19.59
CA THR A 620 -15.63 21.46 19.02
C THR A 620 -14.54 21.97 19.98
N THR A 621 -14.94 22.56 21.11
CA THR A 621 -14.00 23.02 22.16
C THR A 621 -13.65 21.93 23.17
N GLU A 622 -14.35 20.78 23.10
CA GLU A 622 -14.12 19.68 24.01
C GLU A 622 -13.00 18.73 23.52
N THR A 623 -12.54 17.93 24.43
CA THR A 623 -11.54 16.88 24.20
C THR A 623 -12.19 15.53 24.50
N LEU A 624 -12.07 14.60 23.57
CA LEU A 624 -12.56 13.23 23.72
C LEU A 624 -11.45 12.36 24.32
N SER A 625 -11.78 11.63 25.38
CA SER A 625 -10.86 10.68 26.01
C SER A 625 -11.05 9.29 25.40
N LEU A 626 -10.00 8.71 24.83
CA LEU A 626 -9.99 7.41 24.17
C LEU A 626 -9.23 6.40 25.04
N PRO A 627 -9.91 5.58 25.86
CA PRO A 627 -9.27 4.50 26.58
C PRO A 627 -8.96 3.34 25.62
N LEU A 628 -7.71 2.90 25.57
CA LEU A 628 -7.24 1.80 24.76
C LEU A 628 -6.60 0.74 25.69
N SER A 629 -7.13 -0.47 25.68
CA SER A 629 -6.67 -1.57 26.52
C SER A 629 -5.29 -2.07 26.12
N ALA A 630 -4.58 -2.67 27.06
CA ALA A 630 -3.39 -3.46 26.78
C ALA A 630 -3.74 -4.69 25.92
N GLY A 631 -2.77 -5.17 25.14
CA GLY A 631 -2.94 -6.34 24.27
C GLY A 631 -3.72 -6.05 22.98
N GLY A 632 -3.62 -4.82 22.47
CA GLY A 632 -4.28 -4.39 21.24
C GLY A 632 -5.65 -3.78 21.50
N GLY A 633 -5.65 -2.62 22.14
CA GLY A 633 -6.86 -1.85 22.40
C GLY A 633 -7.37 -1.11 21.18
N GLY A 634 -8.65 -0.72 21.23
CA GLY A 634 -9.29 0.01 20.15
C GLY A 634 -10.40 0.95 20.58
N PHE A 635 -10.70 1.88 19.68
CA PHE A 635 -11.79 2.83 19.77
C PHE A 635 -12.26 3.21 18.37
N VAL A 636 -13.57 3.25 18.17
CA VAL A 636 -14.16 3.86 16.98
C VAL A 636 -15.33 4.76 17.33
N ALA A 637 -15.58 5.80 16.53
CA ALA A 637 -16.74 6.65 16.68
C ALA A 637 -17.25 7.20 15.35
N VAL A 638 -18.55 7.49 15.31
CA VAL A 638 -19.24 8.21 14.24
C VAL A 638 -19.71 9.56 14.79
N CYS A 639 -19.20 10.64 14.21
CA CYS A 639 -19.55 12.01 14.56
C CYS A 639 -20.54 12.56 13.52
N THR A 640 -21.75 12.87 13.95
CA THR A 640 -22.81 13.44 13.10
C THR A 640 -23.12 14.87 13.55
N PRO A 641 -23.12 15.87 12.66
CA PRO A 641 -23.46 17.24 13.05
C PRO A 641 -24.93 17.29 13.50
N LYS A 642 -25.19 18.02 14.58
CA LYS A 642 -26.57 18.36 14.94
C LYS A 642 -27.09 19.47 14.04
N PRO A 643 -28.36 19.41 13.63
CA PRO A 643 -29.01 20.48 12.88
C PRO A 643 -28.94 21.82 13.57
#